data_36b4a3b5f2316a9b5e5a3bb150332db2
#
_entry.id   36b4a3b5f2316a9b5e5a3bb150332db2
#
_cell.length_a   1.000
_cell.length_b   1.000
_cell.length_c   1.000
_cell.angle_alpha   90.00
_cell.angle_beta   90.00
_cell.angle_gamma   90.00
#
_symmetry.space_group_name_H-M   'P 1'
#
loop_
_entity.id
_entity.type
_entity.pdbx_description
1 polymer ?
#
loop_
_entity_poly.entity_id
_entity_poly.type
_entity_poly.pdbx_seq_one_letter_code
_entity_poly.pdbx_strand_id
1 'polypeptide(L)'
;KGNKEFNIRGTGTIGKGSSVSPLVLIDGMEGDINAINPQDIENISVLKDAAASSIYGSRAPGGVILITTKKGKSGKPSINYNNNFRFNSPLNMPHMADSYSFALAINDQLTNGGQSPMYSEKKLQQILDYQHGKSTQYMWATDAGRWNAFDDPNRQDVMPTANTDWLHELFGDSFTQEHSISVNGGTDVMQYYMSANYLDEGGLLKYGDDGRQRYSFTGKINADLAKWLKVGYSVRFNRIDYSSPSFASAGENKENVFYFDVCRYWPVIPVVDPNGFYTAESKIYQLTEGGRYNTQNDVVAQQLQFLIEPIKNWKTTIELNYRSNYNFSHTDYQTVYAYDVNKNPYAIANTTSGVTEYAYKSNFFNPNIFTEYSLELENGHNMKAMVGFQSELFKQRDITAKQNNIMSGIPTLNTTTDNARASGGYQEWATAGFFGRINYDYKGRYLVEANLRYDGSSRFLRDQRWNWFPSFSLGWNVAREAFFEKYTNIVNTLKVRGSWGELGNQNTDNWYPFYRIIDYKQNNGGWLVNGLKPNTAAESSLVSALLGWEKTQTLNIGFDLGMLDNRFNLNFDYFQRKSIDMVGPGQELPTILGIAVPNVNNLNMTSKGWELQVSWRDQIRDFRYGVTLALSDNQVVIDKYPNPSKDLGQTYYDGAHLGDLWGYQTIGIAKTQAEMDAHLAKVDQSSMGSNWGAGDIMYADLDGDGVISAKDNTADNHGDKVLLGNKTPRYNFGLNLDAAYKGFDLKVFFQGTLKRDYMPG
;
A
#
# COMPACT_ATOMS: atom_id res chain seq x y z
N LYS A 1 -4.71 4.80 9.17
CA LYS A 1 -5.31 3.82 8.24
C LYS A 1 -4.58 3.88 6.93
N GLY A 2 -3.80 2.82 6.61
CA GLY A 2 -3.00 2.74 5.39
C GLY A 2 -3.88 2.78 4.14
N ASN A 3 -3.41 3.43 3.10
CA ASN A 3 -4.02 3.34 1.78
C ASN A 3 -4.01 1.87 1.35
N LYS A 4 -5.12 1.43 0.74
CA LYS A 4 -5.18 0.09 0.17
C LYS A 4 -4.29 0.06 -1.07
N GLU A 5 -3.28 -0.76 -1.04
CA GLU A 5 -2.45 -1.04 -2.21
C GLU A 5 -3.05 -2.19 -3.01
N PHE A 6 -3.08 -2.01 -4.32
CA PHE A 6 -3.54 -3.02 -5.26
C PHE A 6 -2.35 -3.57 -6.02
N ASN A 7 -2.30 -4.88 -6.14
CA ASN A 7 -1.28 -5.57 -6.92
C ASN A 7 -1.96 -6.52 -7.90
N ILE A 8 -1.56 -6.48 -9.16
CA ILE A 8 -2.08 -7.33 -10.23
C ILE A 8 -0.96 -8.26 -10.68
N ARG A 9 -1.15 -9.58 -10.52
CA ARG A 9 -0.22 -10.61 -10.98
C ARG A 9 1.18 -10.52 -10.34
N GLY A 10 1.24 -10.14 -9.05
CA GLY A 10 2.47 -10.09 -8.27
C GLY A 10 3.24 -8.76 -8.40
N THR A 11 4.41 -8.71 -7.79
CA THR A 11 5.28 -7.52 -7.75
C THR A 11 5.67 -7.08 -9.17
N GLY A 12 5.56 -5.79 -9.45
CA GLY A 12 5.84 -5.21 -10.77
C GLY A 12 7.29 -4.84 -11.00
N THR A 13 8.01 -4.41 -9.96
CA THR A 13 9.44 -4.06 -10.00
C THR A 13 10.11 -4.33 -8.66
N ILE A 14 11.40 -4.64 -8.69
CA ILE A 14 12.31 -4.67 -7.54
C ILE A 14 13.37 -3.57 -7.66
N GLY A 15 13.19 -2.65 -8.61
CA GLY A 15 14.11 -1.56 -8.88
C GLY A 15 14.21 -0.59 -7.71
N LYS A 16 15.40 -0.06 -7.49
CA LYS A 16 15.63 1.04 -6.54
C LYS A 16 15.24 2.37 -7.17
N GLY A 17 14.32 3.09 -6.52
CA GLY A 17 13.87 4.39 -7.03
C GLY A 17 12.93 4.27 -8.23
N SER A 18 12.22 3.16 -8.37
CA SER A 18 11.12 2.98 -9.32
C SER A 18 9.95 2.26 -8.65
N SER A 19 8.75 2.49 -9.18
CA SER A 19 7.52 1.87 -8.68
C SER A 19 6.63 1.40 -9.82
N VAL A 20 5.90 0.30 -9.60
CA VAL A 20 4.89 -0.23 -10.53
C VAL A 20 3.64 -0.57 -9.74
N SER A 21 2.64 0.28 -9.84
CA SER A 21 1.30 0.07 -9.31
C SER A 21 0.26 0.08 -10.44
N PRO A 22 -0.91 -0.54 -10.26
CA PRO A 22 -2.00 -0.44 -11.23
C PRO A 22 -2.43 1.01 -11.44
N LEU A 23 -2.62 1.40 -12.69
CA LEU A 23 -3.19 2.69 -13.04
C LEU A 23 -4.71 2.65 -12.78
N VAL A 24 -5.20 3.49 -11.88
CA VAL A 24 -6.63 3.62 -11.62
C VAL A 24 -7.19 4.76 -12.47
N LEU A 25 -8.15 4.43 -13.33
CA LEU A 25 -8.86 5.41 -14.16
C LEU A 25 -10.33 5.45 -13.77
N ILE A 26 -10.81 6.64 -13.41
CA ILE A 26 -12.21 6.90 -13.10
C ILE A 26 -12.81 7.72 -14.26
N ASP A 27 -13.67 7.10 -15.05
CA ASP A 27 -14.21 7.66 -16.30
C ASP A 27 -13.11 8.12 -17.27
N GLY A 28 -12.02 7.36 -17.39
CA GLY A 28 -10.90 7.66 -18.28
C GLY A 28 -9.84 8.60 -17.70
N MET A 29 -10.06 9.21 -16.55
CA MET A 29 -9.11 10.10 -15.88
C MET A 29 -8.49 9.40 -14.67
N GLU A 30 -7.18 9.56 -14.48
CA GLU A 30 -6.49 9.05 -13.31
C GLU A 30 -7.11 9.55 -11.99
N GLY A 31 -7.34 8.65 -11.05
CA GLY A 31 -7.93 8.93 -9.76
C GLY A 31 -7.54 7.95 -8.67
N ASP A 32 -7.91 8.28 -7.44
CA ASP A 32 -7.72 7.42 -6.28
C ASP A 32 -9.01 6.63 -6.00
N ILE A 33 -8.91 5.29 -6.02
CA ILE A 33 -10.02 4.39 -5.69
C ILE A 33 -10.50 4.53 -4.24
N ASN A 34 -9.62 4.97 -3.32
CA ASN A 34 -9.96 5.19 -1.92
C ASN A 34 -10.76 6.48 -1.70
N ALA A 35 -10.70 7.40 -2.67
CA ALA A 35 -11.38 8.70 -2.60
C ALA A 35 -12.78 8.70 -3.23
N ILE A 36 -13.10 7.72 -4.11
CA ILE A 36 -14.40 7.67 -4.76
C ILE A 36 -15.50 7.17 -3.83
N ASN A 37 -16.70 7.75 -3.96
CA ASN A 37 -17.89 7.20 -3.33
C ASN A 37 -18.29 5.87 -4.00
N PRO A 38 -18.31 4.73 -3.28
CA PRO A 38 -18.69 3.45 -3.85
C PRO A 38 -20.09 3.43 -4.48
N GLN A 39 -21.01 4.26 -3.98
CA GLN A 39 -22.38 4.37 -4.50
C GLN A 39 -22.46 5.00 -5.89
N ASP A 40 -21.41 5.74 -6.32
CA ASP A 40 -21.33 6.30 -7.66
C ASP A 40 -20.81 5.32 -8.70
N ILE A 41 -20.24 4.18 -8.29
CA ILE A 41 -19.64 3.20 -9.19
C ILE A 41 -20.76 2.41 -9.91
N GLU A 42 -20.68 2.34 -11.23
CA GLU A 42 -21.49 1.48 -12.07
C GLU A 42 -20.80 0.16 -12.40
N ASN A 43 -19.50 0.22 -12.75
CA ASN A 43 -18.71 -0.95 -13.12
C ASN A 43 -17.22 -0.75 -12.79
N ILE A 44 -16.54 -1.86 -12.47
CA ILE A 44 -15.09 -1.93 -12.33
C ILE A 44 -14.59 -3.02 -13.28
N SER A 45 -13.66 -2.66 -14.15
CA SER A 45 -12.96 -3.59 -15.04
C SER A 45 -11.47 -3.55 -14.77
N VAL A 46 -10.83 -4.71 -14.73
CA VAL A 46 -9.39 -4.82 -14.49
C VAL A 46 -8.71 -5.38 -15.75
N LEU A 47 -7.85 -4.56 -16.35
CA LEU A 47 -7.04 -4.95 -17.50
C LEU A 47 -5.69 -5.46 -17.00
N LYS A 48 -5.44 -6.74 -17.17
CA LYS A 48 -4.29 -7.43 -16.59
C LYS A 48 -3.17 -7.68 -17.61
N ASP A 49 -3.51 -7.63 -18.91
CA ASP A 49 -2.61 -7.95 -20.02
C ASP A 49 -2.02 -6.70 -20.65
N ALA A 50 -0.78 -6.77 -21.14
CA ALA A 50 -0.16 -5.68 -21.84
C ALA A 50 -0.93 -5.25 -23.11
N ALA A 51 -1.52 -6.19 -23.85
CA ALA A 51 -2.33 -5.87 -25.03
C ALA A 51 -3.56 -5.03 -24.67
N ALA A 52 -4.33 -5.45 -23.65
CA ALA A 52 -5.51 -4.70 -23.20
C ALA A 52 -5.15 -3.33 -22.60
N SER A 53 -4.01 -3.23 -21.93
CA SER A 53 -3.53 -2.01 -21.25
C SER A 53 -2.76 -1.05 -22.15
N SER A 54 -2.40 -1.48 -23.36
CA SER A 54 -1.48 -0.74 -24.26
C SER A 54 -1.94 0.67 -24.61
N ILE A 55 -3.25 0.92 -24.77
CA ILE A 55 -3.75 2.26 -25.09
C ILE A 55 -3.57 3.28 -23.96
N TYR A 56 -3.31 2.82 -22.71
CA TYR A 56 -3.11 3.69 -21.54
C TYR A 56 -1.64 4.07 -21.30
N GLY A 57 -0.74 3.59 -22.17
CA GLY A 57 0.64 4.04 -22.23
C GLY A 57 1.55 3.55 -21.12
N SER A 58 2.61 4.30 -20.94
CA SER A 58 3.73 4.01 -20.04
C SER A 58 3.41 4.05 -18.54
N ARG A 59 2.16 4.29 -18.18
CA ARG A 59 1.68 4.24 -16.79
C ARG A 59 0.94 2.97 -16.43
N ALA A 60 0.77 2.06 -17.41
CA ALA A 60 0.00 0.83 -17.28
C ALA A 60 0.80 -0.48 -17.11
N PRO A 61 2.13 -0.49 -16.82
CA PRO A 61 2.88 -1.74 -16.68
C PRO A 61 2.42 -2.60 -15.50
N GLY A 62 1.78 -2.01 -14.49
CA GLY A 62 1.13 -2.69 -13.36
C GLY A 62 -0.29 -3.19 -13.64
N GLY A 63 -0.80 -3.00 -14.86
CA GLY A 63 -2.21 -3.19 -15.21
C GLY A 63 -3.05 -1.92 -15.03
N VAL A 64 -4.33 -1.99 -15.41
CA VAL A 64 -5.25 -0.84 -15.32
C VAL A 64 -6.55 -1.25 -14.64
N ILE A 65 -7.00 -0.45 -13.69
CA ILE A 65 -8.31 -0.56 -13.05
C ILE A 65 -9.20 0.54 -13.62
N LEU A 66 -10.17 0.15 -14.43
CA LEU A 66 -11.14 1.06 -15.04
C LEU A 66 -12.40 1.12 -14.16
N ILE A 67 -12.69 2.28 -13.64
CA ILE A 67 -13.90 2.56 -12.87
C ILE A 67 -14.81 3.42 -13.72
N THR A 68 -15.96 2.89 -14.08
CA THR A 68 -17.03 3.66 -14.73
C THR A 68 -18.03 4.08 -13.67
N THR A 69 -18.31 5.38 -13.59
CA THR A 69 -19.30 5.87 -12.64
C THR A 69 -20.65 6.06 -13.32
N LYS A 70 -21.73 6.05 -12.54
CA LYS A 70 -23.11 6.22 -12.99
C LYS A 70 -23.26 7.43 -13.88
N LYS A 71 -24.15 7.32 -14.89
CA LYS A 71 -24.47 8.36 -15.86
C LYS A 71 -25.91 8.79 -15.70
N GLY A 72 -26.25 9.98 -16.23
CA GLY A 72 -27.62 10.42 -16.38
C GLY A 72 -28.41 9.49 -17.32
N LYS A 73 -29.70 9.40 -17.11
CA LYS A 73 -30.63 8.66 -17.95
C LYS A 73 -31.75 9.57 -18.41
N SER A 74 -32.25 9.37 -19.65
CA SER A 74 -33.46 10.04 -20.10
C SER A 74 -34.65 9.62 -19.22
N GLY A 75 -35.50 10.58 -18.88
CA GLY A 75 -36.68 10.35 -18.05
C GLY A 75 -36.83 11.35 -16.91
N LYS A 76 -37.86 11.15 -16.10
CA LYS A 76 -38.14 11.98 -14.92
C LYS A 76 -37.00 11.90 -13.91
N PRO A 77 -36.71 12.99 -13.18
CA PRO A 77 -35.70 12.95 -12.12
C PRO A 77 -35.96 11.81 -11.11
N SER A 78 -34.94 11.02 -10.86
CA SER A 78 -34.93 9.97 -9.84
C SER A 78 -33.95 10.35 -8.74
N ILE A 79 -34.46 10.43 -7.52
CA ILE A 79 -33.67 10.74 -6.32
C ILE A 79 -33.44 9.44 -5.57
N ASN A 80 -32.21 9.18 -5.18
CA ASN A 80 -31.84 8.05 -4.36
C ASN A 80 -31.02 8.53 -3.15
N TYR A 81 -31.41 8.06 -1.96
CA TYR A 81 -30.70 8.29 -0.72
C TYR A 81 -30.31 6.95 -0.10
N ASN A 82 -29.04 6.83 0.25
CA ASN A 82 -28.48 5.67 0.96
C ASN A 82 -27.75 6.12 2.21
N ASN A 83 -27.84 5.35 3.25
CA ASN A 83 -27.05 5.50 4.45
C ASN A 83 -26.39 4.18 4.85
N ASN A 84 -25.30 4.27 5.59
CA ASN A 84 -24.57 3.13 6.11
C ASN A 84 -24.02 3.49 7.50
N PHE A 85 -24.39 2.72 8.50
CA PHE A 85 -23.86 2.83 9.85
C PHE A 85 -23.01 1.60 10.16
N ARG A 86 -21.81 1.80 10.65
CA ARG A 86 -20.85 0.74 10.94
C ARG A 86 -20.31 0.88 12.35
N PHE A 87 -20.31 -0.21 13.07
CA PHE A 87 -19.60 -0.37 14.34
C PHE A 87 -18.32 -1.16 14.02
N ASN A 88 -17.17 -0.57 14.31
CA ASN A 88 -15.88 -1.16 14.02
C ASN A 88 -15.24 -1.54 15.35
N SER A 89 -14.72 -2.76 15.44
CA SER A 89 -13.93 -3.25 16.57
C SER A 89 -12.56 -3.72 16.09
N PRO A 90 -11.51 -3.58 16.90
CA PRO A 90 -10.23 -4.18 16.60
C PRO A 90 -10.35 -5.70 16.43
N LEU A 91 -9.84 -6.24 15.31
CA LEU A 91 -9.81 -7.68 15.06
C LEU A 91 -8.50 -8.28 15.56
N ASN A 92 -8.56 -9.47 16.16
CA ASN A 92 -7.40 -10.26 16.59
C ASN A 92 -6.40 -9.47 17.46
N MET A 93 -6.95 -8.57 18.32
CA MET A 93 -6.10 -7.87 19.28
C MET A 93 -5.65 -8.88 20.35
N PRO A 94 -4.35 -9.14 20.51
CA PRO A 94 -3.87 -10.08 21.50
C PRO A 94 -4.08 -9.51 22.91
N HIS A 95 -4.28 -10.38 23.88
CA HIS A 95 -4.15 -10.01 25.28
C HIS A 95 -2.68 -9.91 25.66
N MET A 96 -2.36 -8.90 26.43
CA MET A 96 -1.02 -8.80 27.04
C MET A 96 -0.88 -9.86 28.13
N ALA A 97 0.35 -10.30 28.40
CA ALA A 97 0.63 -11.11 29.56
C ALA A 97 0.19 -10.40 30.83
N ASP A 98 -0.36 -11.14 31.80
CA ASP A 98 -0.62 -10.56 33.12
C ASP A 98 0.69 -10.12 33.81
N SER A 99 0.55 -9.22 34.77
CA SER A 99 1.73 -8.60 35.41
C SER A 99 2.61 -9.59 36.17
N TYR A 100 2.05 -10.67 36.71
CA TYR A 100 2.84 -11.69 37.39
C TYR A 100 3.65 -12.54 36.43
N SER A 101 3.00 -13.07 35.40
CA SER A 101 3.65 -13.83 34.31
C SER A 101 4.74 -12.98 33.62
N PHE A 102 4.45 -11.69 33.37
CA PHE A 102 5.41 -10.75 32.82
C PHE A 102 6.64 -10.57 33.74
N ALA A 103 6.42 -10.35 35.05
CA ALA A 103 7.49 -10.15 36.01
C ALA A 103 8.40 -11.38 36.17
N LEU A 104 7.81 -12.58 36.14
CA LEU A 104 8.57 -13.84 36.10
C LEU A 104 9.42 -13.95 34.84
N ALA A 105 8.82 -13.69 33.66
CA ALA A 105 9.55 -13.76 32.39
C ALA A 105 10.73 -12.77 32.32
N ILE A 106 10.56 -11.54 32.87
CA ILE A 106 11.65 -10.57 32.97
C ILE A 106 12.76 -11.07 33.92
N ASN A 107 12.39 -11.63 35.07
CA ASN A 107 13.37 -12.19 36.00
C ASN A 107 14.14 -13.35 35.36
N ASP A 108 13.47 -14.26 34.69
CA ASP A 108 14.08 -15.39 33.98
C ASP A 108 15.04 -14.88 32.89
N GLN A 109 14.61 -13.93 32.08
CA GLN A 109 15.45 -13.30 31.04
C GLN A 109 16.73 -12.69 31.62
N LEU A 110 16.62 -11.92 32.71
CA LEU A 110 17.77 -11.30 33.36
C LEU A 110 18.70 -12.34 33.98
N THR A 111 18.14 -13.33 34.67
CA THR A 111 18.92 -14.41 35.31
C THR A 111 19.65 -15.26 34.26
N ASN A 112 18.98 -15.62 33.18
CA ASN A 112 19.61 -16.33 32.06
C ASN A 112 20.70 -15.51 31.37
N GLY A 113 20.56 -14.17 31.37
CA GLY A 113 21.59 -13.23 30.91
C GLY A 113 22.70 -12.95 31.94
N GLY A 114 22.73 -13.66 33.09
CA GLY A 114 23.72 -13.48 34.14
C GLY A 114 23.54 -12.21 34.97
N GLN A 115 22.34 -11.60 34.94
CA GLN A 115 21.98 -10.42 35.71
C GLN A 115 21.12 -10.79 36.94
N SER A 116 21.02 -9.87 37.90
CA SER A 116 20.10 -10.04 39.04
C SER A 116 18.63 -9.87 38.62
N PRO A 117 17.71 -10.62 39.24
CA PRO A 117 16.27 -10.44 39.01
C PRO A 117 15.83 -8.99 39.24
N MET A 118 14.91 -8.49 38.43
CA MET A 118 14.35 -7.14 38.57
C MET A 118 13.26 -7.09 39.65
N TYR A 119 12.48 -8.13 39.78
CA TYR A 119 11.40 -8.23 40.76
C TYR A 119 11.82 -9.15 41.89
N SER A 120 11.91 -8.62 43.11
CA SER A 120 12.15 -9.45 44.32
C SER A 120 10.96 -10.37 44.59
N GLU A 121 11.16 -11.44 45.38
CA GLU A 121 10.07 -12.32 45.82
C GLU A 121 8.95 -11.55 46.53
N LYS A 122 9.31 -10.54 47.36
CA LYS A 122 8.36 -9.64 48.00
C LYS A 122 7.53 -8.88 46.98
N LYS A 123 8.17 -8.38 45.90
CA LYS A 123 7.48 -7.65 44.85
C LYS A 123 6.57 -8.55 44.02
N LEU A 124 7.01 -9.77 43.69
CA LEU A 124 6.17 -10.78 43.05
C LEU A 124 4.92 -11.12 43.88
N GLN A 125 5.08 -11.25 45.19
CA GLN A 125 3.94 -11.46 46.10
C GLN A 125 3.01 -10.22 46.11
N GLN A 126 3.52 -9.00 46.11
CA GLN A 126 2.70 -7.77 46.00
C GLN A 126 1.90 -7.70 44.70
N ILE A 127 2.48 -8.15 43.56
CA ILE A 127 1.79 -8.26 42.27
C ILE A 127 0.62 -9.24 42.38
N LEU A 128 0.83 -10.42 42.95
CA LEU A 128 -0.22 -11.43 43.18
C LEU A 128 -1.31 -10.91 44.11
N ASP A 129 -0.95 -10.23 45.20
CA ASP A 129 -1.90 -9.68 46.16
C ASP A 129 -2.77 -8.58 45.52
N TYR A 130 -2.21 -7.78 44.63
CA TYR A 130 -2.98 -6.81 43.85
C TYR A 130 -3.91 -7.50 42.84
N GLN A 131 -3.41 -8.46 42.07
CA GLN A 131 -4.22 -9.20 41.11
C GLN A 131 -5.41 -9.95 41.75
N HIS A 132 -5.21 -10.45 42.97
CA HIS A 132 -6.24 -11.16 43.71
C HIS A 132 -7.13 -10.23 44.58
N GLY A 133 -6.94 -8.91 44.46
CA GLY A 133 -7.74 -7.95 45.23
C GLY A 133 -7.44 -7.92 46.73
N LYS A 134 -6.35 -8.53 47.21
CA LYS A 134 -5.91 -8.52 48.60
C LYS A 134 -5.23 -7.21 49.02
N SER A 135 -4.72 -6.46 48.03
CA SER A 135 -4.09 -5.15 48.23
C SER A 135 -4.67 -4.17 47.22
N THR A 136 -4.88 -2.93 47.64
CA THR A 136 -5.22 -1.78 46.78
C THR A 136 -4.04 -0.90 46.45
N GLN A 137 -2.87 -1.16 47.08
CA GLN A 137 -1.66 -0.43 46.83
C GLN A 137 -0.96 -0.98 45.59
N TYR A 138 -0.75 -0.15 44.55
CA TYR A 138 -0.20 -0.53 43.26
C TYR A 138 0.98 0.36 42.78
N MET A 139 1.26 1.45 43.47
CA MET A 139 2.39 2.34 43.21
C MET A 139 3.06 2.80 44.51
N TRP A 140 4.33 3.13 44.41
CA TRP A 140 5.14 3.67 45.49
C TRP A 140 5.87 4.94 44.99
N ALA A 141 6.05 5.90 45.89
CA ALA A 141 6.85 7.07 45.60
C ALA A 141 8.33 6.71 45.48
N THR A 142 9.01 7.27 44.51
CA THR A 142 10.45 7.22 44.36
C THR A 142 11.14 8.19 45.36
N ASP A 143 12.44 8.05 45.56
CA ASP A 143 13.24 8.98 46.39
C ASP A 143 13.18 10.42 45.86
N ALA A 144 12.96 10.59 44.53
CA ALA A 144 12.76 11.90 43.92
C ALA A 144 11.34 12.46 44.08
N GLY A 145 10.47 11.80 44.86
CA GLY A 145 9.08 12.21 45.06
C GLY A 145 8.18 12.06 43.82
N ARG A 146 8.52 11.15 42.93
CA ARG A 146 7.76 10.86 41.71
C ARG A 146 7.12 9.48 41.77
N TRP A 147 6.12 9.27 40.95
CA TRP A 147 5.49 7.96 40.78
C TRP A 147 6.18 7.07 39.70
N ASN A 148 7.24 7.57 39.03
CA ASN A 148 7.99 6.88 38.02
C ASN A 148 9.10 6.00 38.60
N ALA A 149 8.88 4.68 38.67
CA ALA A 149 9.84 3.71 39.18
C ALA A 149 11.08 3.51 38.29
N PHE A 150 10.98 3.78 36.98
CA PHE A 150 12.06 3.51 36.04
C PHE A 150 13.26 4.45 36.17
N ASP A 151 13.04 5.64 36.73
CA ASP A 151 14.07 6.63 36.97
C ASP A 151 14.73 6.48 38.37
N ASP A 152 14.32 5.48 39.17
CA ASP A 152 14.81 5.30 40.53
C ASP A 152 15.94 4.26 40.57
N PRO A 153 17.09 4.54 41.22
CA PRO A 153 18.16 3.57 41.43
C PRO A 153 17.73 2.31 42.19
N ASN A 154 16.75 2.47 43.12
CA ASN A 154 16.16 1.38 43.91
C ASN A 154 14.85 0.87 43.31
N ARG A 155 14.74 0.88 42.01
CA ARG A 155 13.50 0.54 41.27
C ARG A 155 12.85 -0.77 41.69
N GLN A 156 13.62 -1.76 42.21
CA GLN A 156 13.06 -3.04 42.64
C GLN A 156 11.99 -2.89 43.73
N ASP A 157 12.14 -1.90 44.61
CA ASP A 157 11.22 -1.66 45.71
C ASP A 157 10.03 -0.76 45.33
N VAL A 158 10.22 0.14 44.37
CA VAL A 158 9.21 1.11 43.95
C VAL A 158 8.47 0.75 42.66
N MET A 159 8.84 -0.37 42.00
CA MET A 159 8.10 -0.87 40.81
C MET A 159 6.61 -0.99 41.08
N PRO A 160 5.76 -0.52 40.17
CA PRO A 160 4.32 -0.68 40.28
C PRO A 160 3.90 -2.15 40.17
N THR A 161 2.69 -2.45 40.66
CA THR A 161 2.13 -3.82 40.71
C THR A 161 0.74 -3.91 40.08
N ALA A 162 0.36 -2.94 39.28
CA ALA A 162 -0.91 -2.98 38.55
C ALA A 162 -0.97 -4.17 37.58
N ASN A 163 -2.13 -4.38 36.97
CA ASN A 163 -2.34 -5.43 35.97
C ASN A 163 -3.15 -4.84 34.81
N THR A 164 -2.46 -4.11 33.93
CA THR A 164 -3.08 -3.35 32.84
C THR A 164 -2.84 -4.04 31.49
N ASP A 165 -3.93 -4.37 30.78
CA ASP A 165 -3.87 -4.75 29.38
C ASP A 165 -3.89 -3.49 28.51
N TRP A 166 -2.70 -2.96 28.17
CA TRP A 166 -2.52 -1.71 27.47
C TRP A 166 -3.14 -1.69 26.08
N LEU A 167 -3.19 -2.81 25.39
CA LEU A 167 -3.84 -2.90 24.08
C LEU A 167 -5.34 -2.64 24.21
N HIS A 168 -6.00 -3.31 25.17
CA HIS A 168 -7.41 -3.11 25.42
C HIS A 168 -7.73 -1.81 26.16
N GLU A 169 -6.74 -1.22 26.86
CA GLU A 169 -6.90 0.09 27.47
C GLU A 169 -6.89 1.23 26.44
N LEU A 170 -5.96 1.21 25.48
CA LEU A 170 -5.75 2.31 24.55
C LEU A 170 -6.58 2.21 23.26
N PHE A 171 -6.98 0.99 22.85
CA PHE A 171 -7.78 0.77 21.65
C PHE A 171 -9.16 0.25 21.98
N GLY A 172 -10.13 0.65 21.19
CA GLY A 172 -11.53 0.28 21.40
C GLY A 172 -12.36 0.36 20.13
N ASP A 173 -13.66 0.30 20.32
CA ASP A 173 -14.63 0.35 19.24
C ASP A 173 -14.80 1.77 18.70
N SER A 174 -15.17 1.87 17.43
CA SER A 174 -15.48 3.14 16.79
C SER A 174 -16.79 3.07 15.99
N PHE A 175 -17.40 4.22 15.81
CA PHE A 175 -18.59 4.39 14.99
C PHE A 175 -18.26 5.10 13.70
N THR A 176 -18.87 4.65 12.60
CA THR A 176 -18.77 5.26 11.28
C THR A 176 -20.16 5.44 10.71
N GLN A 177 -20.43 6.63 10.19
CA GLN A 177 -21.65 6.93 9.45
C GLN A 177 -21.34 7.43 8.03
N GLU A 178 -22.17 7.02 7.09
CA GLU A 178 -22.04 7.42 5.70
C GLU A 178 -23.41 7.73 5.11
N HIS A 179 -23.55 8.90 4.49
CA HIS A 179 -24.76 9.36 3.86
C HIS A 179 -24.49 9.72 2.40
N SER A 180 -25.28 9.22 1.49
CA SER A 180 -25.14 9.47 0.06
C SER A 180 -26.50 9.81 -0.55
N ILE A 181 -26.57 10.92 -1.25
CA ILE A 181 -27.72 11.32 -2.06
C ILE A 181 -27.32 11.43 -3.51
N SER A 182 -28.14 10.94 -4.42
CA SER A 182 -27.93 11.10 -5.84
C SER A 182 -29.22 11.44 -6.58
N VAL A 183 -29.08 12.20 -7.65
CA VAL A 183 -30.15 12.58 -8.56
C VAL A 183 -29.72 12.30 -9.98
N ASN A 184 -30.53 11.62 -10.76
CA ASN A 184 -30.32 11.42 -12.18
C ASN A 184 -31.61 11.68 -12.96
N GLY A 185 -31.48 12.15 -14.19
CA GLY A 185 -32.61 12.44 -15.05
C GLY A 185 -32.16 13.09 -16.35
N GLY A 186 -33.11 13.52 -17.16
CA GLY A 186 -32.81 14.21 -18.40
C GLY A 186 -33.85 13.99 -19.48
N THR A 187 -33.53 14.54 -20.64
CA THR A 187 -34.25 14.34 -21.89
C THR A 187 -33.42 13.48 -22.83
N ASP A 188 -33.93 13.20 -24.02
CA ASP A 188 -33.15 12.47 -25.06
C ASP A 188 -31.97 13.32 -25.57
N VAL A 189 -32.01 14.66 -25.38
CA VAL A 189 -30.95 15.59 -25.80
C VAL A 189 -29.92 15.81 -24.70
N MET A 190 -30.35 15.84 -23.42
CA MET A 190 -29.46 16.15 -22.31
C MET A 190 -29.77 15.28 -21.10
N GLN A 191 -28.76 14.59 -20.57
CA GLN A 191 -28.88 13.79 -19.37
C GLN A 191 -27.89 14.28 -18.31
N TYR A 192 -28.28 14.17 -17.05
CA TYR A 192 -27.45 14.56 -15.91
C TYR A 192 -27.45 13.53 -14.79
N TYR A 193 -26.33 13.48 -14.08
CA TYR A 193 -26.15 12.74 -12.83
C TYR A 193 -25.45 13.65 -11.83
N MET A 194 -25.97 13.73 -10.62
CA MET A 194 -25.35 14.45 -9.51
C MET A 194 -25.40 13.60 -8.26
N SER A 195 -24.33 13.59 -7.48
CA SER A 195 -24.29 12.94 -6.16
C SER A 195 -23.52 13.78 -5.16
N ALA A 196 -23.90 13.64 -3.89
CA ALA A 196 -23.17 14.15 -2.74
C ALA A 196 -23.04 13.02 -1.71
N ASN A 197 -21.86 12.89 -1.08
CA ASN A 197 -21.58 11.89 -0.07
C ASN A 197 -20.85 12.53 1.11
N TYR A 198 -21.25 12.16 2.32
CA TYR A 198 -20.62 12.49 3.57
C TYR A 198 -20.28 11.19 4.30
N LEU A 199 -19.02 11.04 4.70
CA LEU A 199 -18.53 9.94 5.53
C LEU A 199 -17.87 10.55 6.77
N ASP A 200 -18.23 10.05 7.94
CA ASP A 200 -17.62 10.36 9.22
C ASP A 200 -17.16 9.06 9.86
N GLU A 201 -15.85 8.89 9.98
CA GLU A 201 -15.22 7.65 10.41
C GLU A 201 -14.37 7.90 11.65
N GLY A 202 -14.84 7.43 12.82
CA GLY A 202 -14.08 7.46 14.06
C GLY A 202 -12.86 6.52 14.01
N GLY A 203 -11.80 6.90 14.72
CA GLY A 203 -10.63 6.06 14.91
C GLY A 203 -10.83 5.00 16.00
N LEU A 204 -9.79 4.22 16.26
CA LEU A 204 -9.82 3.15 17.26
C LEU A 204 -9.13 3.54 18.57
N LEU A 205 -8.55 4.73 18.67
CA LEU A 205 -7.96 5.22 19.92
C LEU A 205 -9.06 5.64 20.89
N LYS A 206 -8.97 5.18 22.14
CA LYS A 206 -9.87 5.62 23.21
C LYS A 206 -9.53 6.99 23.77
N TYR A 207 -8.29 7.45 23.56
CA TYR A 207 -7.77 8.71 24.07
C TYR A 207 -7.26 9.57 22.92
N GLY A 208 -7.54 10.88 23.00
CA GLY A 208 -6.98 11.87 22.07
C GLY A 208 -7.68 12.01 20.74
N ASP A 209 -8.87 11.44 20.55
CA ASP A 209 -9.75 11.56 19.38
C ASP A 209 -9.03 11.50 18.03
N ASP A 210 -9.14 10.41 17.35
CA ASP A 210 -8.69 10.25 15.97
C ASP A 210 -9.86 9.97 15.04
N GLY A 211 -9.80 10.46 13.81
CA GLY A 211 -10.89 10.26 12.88
C GLY A 211 -10.69 10.90 11.53
N ARG A 212 -11.58 10.55 10.61
CA ARG A 212 -11.57 11.03 9.23
C ARG A 212 -12.96 11.39 8.77
N GLN A 213 -13.10 12.59 8.19
CA GLN A 213 -14.30 13.02 7.49
C GLN A 213 -14.03 13.13 5.99
N ARG A 214 -14.96 12.69 5.16
CA ARG A 214 -14.89 12.80 3.72
C ARG A 214 -16.15 13.42 3.16
N TYR A 215 -15.98 14.44 2.35
CA TYR A 215 -17.02 15.10 1.59
C TYR A 215 -16.75 14.87 0.12
N SER A 216 -17.69 14.29 -0.61
CA SER A 216 -17.55 14.05 -2.05
C SER A 216 -18.74 14.60 -2.81
N PHE A 217 -18.46 15.18 -3.97
CA PHE A 217 -19.47 15.65 -4.92
C PHE A 217 -19.09 15.16 -6.32
N THR A 218 -20.07 14.62 -7.06
CA THR A 218 -19.93 14.25 -8.46
C THR A 218 -21.04 14.91 -9.26
N GLY A 219 -20.69 15.59 -10.34
CA GLY A 219 -21.64 16.17 -11.28
C GLY A 219 -21.27 15.78 -12.71
N LYS A 220 -22.22 15.29 -13.49
CA LYS A 220 -22.06 14.92 -14.90
C LYS A 220 -23.22 15.43 -15.74
N ILE A 221 -22.91 15.97 -16.90
CA ILE A 221 -23.88 16.38 -17.91
C ILE A 221 -23.38 15.86 -19.26
N ASN A 222 -24.26 15.20 -20.00
CA ASN A 222 -24.02 14.81 -21.39
C ASN A 222 -25.12 15.42 -22.26
N ALA A 223 -24.75 16.06 -23.38
CA ALA A 223 -25.67 16.71 -24.27
C ALA A 223 -25.37 16.33 -25.73
N ASP A 224 -26.40 15.97 -26.45
CA ASP A 224 -26.38 15.73 -27.90
C ASP A 224 -26.70 17.09 -28.59
N LEU A 225 -25.65 17.93 -28.82
CA LEU A 225 -25.81 19.27 -29.39
C LEU A 225 -26.20 19.24 -30.87
N ALA A 226 -25.75 18.22 -31.58
CA ALA A 226 -26.11 17.97 -32.96
C ALA A 226 -26.03 16.43 -33.22
N LYS A 227 -26.58 15.99 -34.36
CA LYS A 227 -26.49 14.55 -34.75
C LYS A 227 -25.04 14.04 -34.84
N TRP A 228 -24.11 14.93 -35.11
CA TRP A 228 -22.71 14.66 -35.29
C TRP A 228 -21.83 15.09 -34.10
N LEU A 229 -22.41 15.75 -33.06
CA LEU A 229 -21.65 16.31 -31.94
C LEU A 229 -22.34 16.03 -30.60
N LYS A 230 -21.66 15.29 -29.75
CA LYS A 230 -22.02 15.12 -28.34
C LYS A 230 -20.95 15.75 -27.46
N VAL A 231 -21.39 16.43 -26.39
CA VAL A 231 -20.52 17.08 -25.41
C VAL A 231 -20.83 16.53 -24.03
N GLY A 232 -19.78 16.10 -23.34
CA GLY A 232 -19.84 15.65 -21.96
C GLY A 232 -19.00 16.55 -21.05
N TYR A 233 -19.53 16.91 -19.90
CA TYR A 233 -18.76 17.56 -18.84
C TYR A 233 -18.96 16.81 -17.53
N SER A 234 -17.86 16.54 -16.83
CA SER A 234 -17.89 15.95 -15.49
C SER A 234 -16.99 16.71 -14.53
N VAL A 235 -17.44 16.83 -13.29
CA VAL A 235 -16.66 17.37 -12.18
C VAL A 235 -16.79 16.42 -11.00
N ARG A 236 -15.68 16.16 -10.33
CA ARG A 236 -15.61 15.45 -9.06
C ARG A 236 -14.81 16.29 -8.08
N PHE A 237 -15.40 16.53 -6.93
CA PHE A 237 -14.75 17.15 -5.78
C PHE A 237 -14.69 16.13 -4.65
N ASN A 238 -13.57 16.07 -3.98
CA ASN A 238 -13.40 15.24 -2.80
C ASN A 238 -12.53 15.97 -1.78
N ARG A 239 -13.06 16.14 -0.56
CA ARG A 239 -12.33 16.64 0.60
C ARG A 239 -12.19 15.54 1.61
N ILE A 240 -10.98 15.33 2.13
CA ILE A 240 -10.71 14.45 3.26
C ILE A 240 -10.05 15.30 4.34
N ASP A 241 -10.73 15.41 5.47
CA ASP A 241 -10.21 15.97 6.70
C ASP A 241 -9.83 14.81 7.63
N TYR A 242 -8.60 14.81 8.12
CA TYR A 242 -8.10 13.81 9.07
C TYR A 242 -7.52 14.53 10.28
N SER A 243 -7.82 14.02 11.46
CA SER A 243 -7.32 14.54 12.75
C SER A 243 -6.89 13.40 13.65
N SER A 244 -5.77 13.57 14.34
CA SER A 244 -5.26 12.61 15.34
C SER A 244 -4.27 13.25 16.29
N PRO A 245 -3.95 12.62 17.42
CA PRO A 245 -2.84 13.05 18.27
C PRO A 245 -1.52 13.07 17.48
N SER A 246 -0.73 14.13 17.60
CA SER A 246 0.57 14.24 16.92
C SER A 246 1.56 13.15 17.38
N PHE A 247 1.46 12.72 18.64
CA PHE A 247 2.27 11.63 19.18
C PHE A 247 2.04 10.30 18.45
N ALA A 248 0.79 9.99 18.08
CA ALA A 248 0.44 8.72 17.44
C ALA A 248 0.59 8.74 15.91
N SER A 249 0.54 9.91 15.26
CA SER A 249 0.32 9.96 13.81
C SER A 249 1.20 10.95 13.04
N ALA A 250 1.94 11.81 13.70
CA ALA A 250 2.77 12.80 13.00
C ALA A 250 4.06 12.18 12.45
N GLY A 251 4.09 12.02 11.12
CA GLY A 251 5.23 11.50 10.34
C GLY A 251 4.97 10.13 9.73
N GLU A 252 5.81 9.73 8.79
CA GLU A 252 5.70 8.45 8.09
C GLU A 252 5.75 7.27 9.07
N ASN A 253 4.78 6.37 8.98
CA ASN A 253 4.68 5.12 9.76
C ASN A 253 4.50 5.27 11.30
N LYS A 254 4.19 6.44 11.83
CA LYS A 254 4.05 6.61 13.30
C LYS A 254 2.89 5.82 13.90
N GLU A 255 1.80 5.64 13.17
CA GLU A 255 0.68 4.78 13.63
C GLU A 255 1.14 3.35 13.91
N ASN A 256 1.97 2.79 13.05
CA ASN A 256 2.55 1.46 13.25
C ASN A 256 3.55 1.45 14.41
N VAL A 257 4.35 2.50 14.53
CA VAL A 257 5.32 2.66 15.65
C VAL A 257 4.58 2.77 16.97
N PHE A 258 3.49 3.55 17.05
CA PHE A 258 2.69 3.68 18.27
C PHE A 258 2.09 2.33 18.70
N TYR A 259 1.46 1.59 17.77
CA TYR A 259 0.93 0.25 18.07
C TYR A 259 2.03 -0.70 18.56
N PHE A 260 3.18 -0.70 17.89
CA PHE A 260 4.34 -1.51 18.28
C PHE A 260 4.88 -1.13 19.67
N ASP A 261 4.92 0.15 20.00
CA ASP A 261 5.32 0.61 21.33
C ASP A 261 4.34 0.13 22.40
N VAL A 262 3.03 0.22 22.15
CA VAL A 262 2.00 -0.25 23.09
C VAL A 262 2.12 -1.76 23.36
N CYS A 263 2.46 -2.57 22.35
CA CYS A 263 2.73 -4.00 22.55
C CYS A 263 3.88 -4.31 23.52
N ARG A 264 4.73 -3.32 23.80
CA ARG A 264 5.88 -3.42 24.73
C ARG A 264 5.64 -2.75 26.07
N TYR A 265 4.46 -2.13 26.31
CA TYR A 265 4.17 -1.51 27.57
C TYR A 265 4.09 -2.57 28.67
N TRP A 266 4.56 -2.22 29.84
CA TRP A 266 4.64 -3.15 30.95
C TRP A 266 3.30 -3.23 31.68
N PRO A 267 2.72 -4.42 31.82
CA PRO A 267 1.41 -4.58 32.43
C PRO A 267 1.39 -4.17 33.93
N VAL A 268 2.52 -4.13 34.58
CA VAL A 268 2.64 -3.64 35.96
C VAL A 268 2.39 -2.14 36.12
N ILE A 269 2.42 -1.36 35.03
CA ILE A 269 2.20 0.09 35.05
C ILE A 269 0.69 0.34 35.13
N PRO A 270 0.21 1.15 36.09
CA PRO A 270 -1.20 1.53 36.19
C PRO A 270 -1.55 2.66 35.22
N VAL A 271 -2.83 2.78 34.88
CA VAL A 271 -3.38 3.86 34.07
C VAL A 271 -3.28 5.20 34.80
N VAL A 272 -3.61 5.22 36.08
CA VAL A 272 -3.61 6.40 36.94
C VAL A 272 -2.73 6.17 38.15
N ASP A 273 -2.16 7.26 38.66
CA ASP A 273 -1.39 7.29 39.92
C ASP A 273 -2.34 7.34 41.13
N PRO A 274 -1.82 7.21 42.39
CA PRO A 274 -2.62 7.33 43.58
C PRO A 274 -3.30 8.70 43.80
N ASN A 275 -2.86 9.75 43.11
CA ASN A 275 -3.48 11.06 43.12
C ASN A 275 -4.62 11.22 42.12
N GLY A 276 -4.84 10.19 41.24
CA GLY A 276 -5.86 10.16 40.24
C GLY A 276 -5.45 10.77 38.87
N PHE A 277 -4.17 11.09 38.69
CA PHE A 277 -3.65 11.55 37.41
C PHE A 277 -3.14 10.41 36.56
N TYR A 278 -3.16 10.55 35.23
CA TYR A 278 -2.54 9.56 34.35
C TYR A 278 -1.05 9.43 34.65
N THR A 279 -0.54 8.21 34.62
CA THR A 279 0.88 7.97 34.84
C THR A 279 1.73 8.49 33.68
N ALA A 280 2.97 8.87 33.95
CA ALA A 280 3.89 9.32 32.91
C ALA A 280 4.14 8.24 31.85
N GLU A 281 4.19 6.99 32.27
CA GLU A 281 4.47 5.82 31.44
C GLU A 281 3.26 5.38 30.59
N SER A 282 2.03 5.73 30.99
CA SER A 282 0.80 5.36 30.25
C SER A 282 0.71 5.97 28.87
N LYS A 283 1.46 7.06 28.62
CA LYS A 283 1.43 7.85 27.38
C LYS A 283 0.07 8.52 27.08
N ILE A 284 -0.92 8.41 27.97
CA ILE A 284 -2.26 8.98 27.76
C ILE A 284 -2.18 10.51 27.66
N TYR A 285 -1.38 11.16 28.52
CA TYR A 285 -1.16 12.60 28.40
C TYR A 285 -0.53 13.01 27.06
N GLN A 286 0.33 12.17 26.49
CA GLN A 286 0.88 12.43 25.16
C GLN A 286 -0.18 12.34 24.06
N LEU A 287 -1.19 11.48 24.22
CA LEU A 287 -2.33 11.38 23.28
C LEU A 287 -3.32 12.53 23.46
N THR A 288 -3.59 12.96 24.70
CA THR A 288 -4.63 13.97 25.00
C THR A 288 -4.11 15.40 24.95
N GLU A 289 -2.87 15.65 25.38
CA GLU A 289 -2.30 16.98 25.57
C GLU A 289 -1.05 17.24 24.70
N GLY A 290 -0.52 16.21 24.04
CA GLY A 290 0.74 16.28 23.28
C GLY A 290 0.69 17.04 21.97
N GLY A 291 -0.48 17.55 21.58
CA GLY A 291 -0.73 18.28 20.34
C GLY A 291 -1.48 17.47 19.30
N ARG A 292 -1.76 18.11 18.16
CA ARG A 292 -2.62 17.56 17.07
C ARG A 292 -1.88 17.49 15.74
N TYR A 293 -2.24 16.50 14.96
CA TYR A 293 -1.95 16.37 13.54
C TYR A 293 -3.26 16.46 12.77
N ASN A 294 -3.47 17.57 12.08
CA ASN A 294 -4.64 17.81 11.26
C ASN A 294 -4.23 17.94 9.80
N THR A 295 -4.95 17.31 8.89
CA THR A 295 -4.72 17.45 7.46
C THR A 295 -6.03 17.59 6.72
N GLN A 296 -6.04 18.45 5.73
CA GLN A 296 -7.12 18.63 4.76
C GLN A 296 -6.59 18.39 3.37
N ASN A 297 -7.19 17.46 2.66
CA ASN A 297 -6.83 17.13 1.29
C ASN A 297 -8.01 17.33 0.35
N ASP A 298 -7.91 18.33 -0.55
CA ASP A 298 -8.92 18.71 -1.52
C ASP A 298 -8.49 18.28 -2.93
N VAL A 299 -9.29 17.46 -3.58
CA VAL A 299 -9.09 17.05 -4.97
C VAL A 299 -10.26 17.49 -5.82
N VAL A 300 -9.97 18.28 -6.86
CA VAL A 300 -10.94 18.65 -7.91
C VAL A 300 -10.50 18.04 -9.21
N ALA A 301 -11.35 17.21 -9.81
CA ALA A 301 -11.12 16.58 -11.10
C ALA A 301 -12.21 16.99 -12.08
N GLN A 302 -11.83 17.48 -13.26
CA GLN A 302 -12.74 17.97 -14.29
C GLN A 302 -12.38 17.32 -15.63
N GLN A 303 -13.40 16.95 -16.39
CA GLN A 303 -13.24 16.41 -17.73
C GLN A 303 -14.25 17.09 -18.66
N LEU A 304 -13.74 17.55 -19.79
CA LEU A 304 -14.55 18.00 -20.92
C LEU A 304 -14.30 17.04 -22.07
N GLN A 305 -15.38 16.43 -22.58
CA GLN A 305 -15.34 15.45 -23.66
C GLN A 305 -16.16 15.92 -24.85
N PHE A 306 -15.59 15.81 -26.05
CA PHE A 306 -16.29 15.98 -27.31
C PHE A 306 -16.25 14.66 -28.07
N LEU A 307 -17.40 14.16 -28.50
CA LEU A 307 -17.54 13.05 -29.43
C LEU A 307 -18.11 13.60 -30.74
N ILE A 308 -17.30 13.52 -31.79
CA ILE A 308 -17.58 14.09 -33.11
C ILE A 308 -17.72 12.92 -34.09
N GLU A 309 -18.89 12.75 -34.71
CA GLU A 309 -19.18 11.73 -35.73
C GLU A 309 -19.65 12.43 -37.01
N PRO A 310 -18.73 12.98 -37.83
CA PRO A 310 -19.08 13.80 -39.00
C PRO A 310 -19.72 12.94 -40.12
N ILE A 311 -19.32 11.68 -40.22
CA ILE A 311 -19.92 10.66 -41.10
C ILE A 311 -20.08 9.37 -40.31
N LYS A 312 -21.02 8.52 -40.72
CA LYS A 312 -21.31 7.23 -40.06
C LYS A 312 -20.04 6.40 -39.91
N ASN A 313 -19.83 5.85 -38.71
CA ASN A 313 -18.70 4.96 -38.35
C ASN A 313 -17.34 5.69 -38.19
N TRP A 314 -17.24 7.00 -38.39
CA TRP A 314 -16.03 7.77 -38.12
C TRP A 314 -16.22 8.61 -36.87
N LYS A 315 -15.59 8.23 -35.77
CA LYS A 315 -15.70 8.90 -34.49
C LYS A 315 -14.37 9.50 -34.07
N THR A 316 -14.39 10.77 -33.72
CA THR A 316 -13.26 11.46 -33.10
C THR A 316 -13.65 11.84 -31.68
N THR A 317 -12.84 11.42 -30.71
CA THR A 317 -13.00 11.77 -29.30
C THR A 317 -11.88 12.72 -28.88
N ILE A 318 -12.27 13.80 -28.23
CA ILE A 318 -11.36 14.78 -27.63
C ILE A 318 -11.71 14.82 -26.14
N GLU A 319 -10.75 14.53 -25.28
CA GLU A 319 -10.89 14.59 -23.82
C GLU A 319 -9.86 15.54 -23.24
N LEU A 320 -10.33 16.50 -22.48
CA LEU A 320 -9.50 17.45 -21.75
C LEU A 320 -9.70 17.18 -20.26
N ASN A 321 -8.71 16.56 -19.65
CA ASN A 321 -8.73 16.18 -18.25
C ASN A 321 -7.86 17.14 -17.44
N TYR A 322 -8.41 17.67 -16.35
CA TYR A 322 -7.70 18.53 -15.43
C TYR A 322 -7.97 18.12 -13.99
N ARG A 323 -6.91 17.93 -13.19
CA ARG A 323 -6.99 17.61 -11.77
C ARG A 323 -6.10 18.54 -10.98
N SER A 324 -6.67 19.15 -9.94
CA SER A 324 -5.92 19.87 -8.91
C SER A 324 -6.02 19.13 -7.59
N ASN A 325 -4.91 19.07 -6.87
CA ASN A 325 -4.86 18.58 -5.50
C ASN A 325 -4.25 19.68 -4.62
N TYR A 326 -4.91 19.95 -3.49
CA TYR A 326 -4.45 20.87 -2.44
C TYR A 326 -4.42 20.10 -1.14
N ASN A 327 -3.27 20.09 -0.49
CA ASN A 327 -3.12 19.50 0.84
C ASN A 327 -2.58 20.54 1.80
N PHE A 328 -3.24 20.69 2.93
CA PHE A 328 -2.79 21.49 4.05
C PHE A 328 -2.68 20.60 5.26
N SER A 329 -1.56 20.66 5.98
CA SER A 329 -1.47 20.00 7.26
C SER A 329 -0.86 20.91 8.32
N HIS A 330 -1.46 20.81 9.49
CA HIS A 330 -1.02 21.43 10.72
C HIS A 330 -0.53 20.33 11.66
N THR A 331 0.66 20.50 12.25
CA THR A 331 1.15 19.64 13.30
C THR A 331 1.69 20.49 14.43
N ASP A 332 1.15 20.32 15.62
CA ASP A 332 1.74 20.89 16.81
C ASP A 332 2.21 19.80 17.77
N TYR A 333 3.23 20.15 18.53
CA TYR A 333 3.76 19.36 19.64
C TYR A 333 3.73 20.23 20.88
N GLN A 334 2.88 19.89 21.85
CA GLN A 334 2.79 20.57 23.13
C GLN A 334 3.72 19.90 24.14
N THR A 335 4.27 20.70 25.07
CA THR A 335 4.98 20.13 26.20
C THR A 335 4.00 19.38 27.09
N VAL A 336 4.28 18.11 27.34
CA VAL A 336 3.41 17.25 28.14
C VAL A 336 3.93 17.13 29.54
N TYR A 337 3.02 17.24 30.51
CA TYR A 337 3.33 17.20 31.94
C TYR A 337 2.68 15.97 32.59
N ALA A 338 3.40 15.38 33.54
CA ALA A 338 2.84 14.48 34.56
C ALA A 338 3.01 15.16 35.93
N TYR A 339 2.48 14.53 36.96
CA TYR A 339 2.44 15.11 38.29
C TYR A 339 3.22 14.26 39.29
N ASP A 340 3.96 14.92 40.17
CA ASP A 340 4.68 14.28 41.27
C ASP A 340 3.72 13.90 42.44
N VAL A 341 4.27 13.33 43.54
CA VAL A 341 3.49 12.90 44.71
C VAL A 341 2.77 14.07 45.39
N ASN A 342 3.28 15.30 45.23
CA ASN A 342 2.75 16.54 45.77
C ASN A 342 1.84 17.29 44.76
N LYS A 343 1.54 16.66 43.60
CA LYS A 343 0.75 17.22 42.53
C LYS A 343 1.43 18.39 41.77
N ASN A 344 2.75 18.50 41.85
CA ASN A 344 3.47 19.49 41.06
C ASN A 344 3.72 18.93 39.65
N PRO A 345 3.51 19.75 38.59
CA PRO A 345 3.76 19.30 37.23
C PRO A 345 5.26 19.19 36.91
N TYR A 346 5.64 18.17 36.14
CA TYR A 346 6.97 18.06 35.55
C TYR A 346 6.86 17.57 34.12
N ALA A 347 7.72 18.10 33.25
CA ALA A 347 7.67 17.74 31.83
C ALA A 347 8.15 16.30 31.58
N ILE A 348 7.38 15.53 30.81
CA ILE A 348 7.66 14.14 30.46
C ILE A 348 7.91 13.93 28.96
N ALA A 349 7.40 14.80 28.11
CA ALA A 349 7.60 14.72 26.67
C ALA A 349 7.54 16.12 26.03
N ASN A 350 8.08 16.22 24.81
CA ASN A 350 8.09 17.45 24.01
C ASN A 350 8.62 18.66 24.79
N THR A 351 9.78 18.52 25.45
CA THR A 351 10.42 19.62 26.21
C THR A 351 10.63 20.88 25.38
N THR A 352 10.66 20.76 24.06
CA THR A 352 10.60 21.85 23.09
C THR A 352 9.31 21.70 22.30
N SER A 353 8.31 22.50 22.63
CA SER A 353 7.07 22.59 21.86
C SER A 353 7.30 23.22 20.48
N GLY A 354 6.40 23.01 19.54
CA GLY A 354 6.57 23.59 18.22
C GLY A 354 5.39 23.34 17.29
N VAL A 355 5.35 24.11 16.21
CA VAL A 355 4.34 24.06 15.15
C VAL A 355 5.00 23.82 13.81
N THR A 356 4.39 22.97 13.00
CA THR A 356 4.75 22.74 11.60
C THR A 356 3.50 22.92 10.75
N GLU A 357 3.60 23.82 9.77
CA GLU A 357 2.59 24.01 8.73
C GLU A 357 3.11 23.52 7.40
N TYR A 358 2.32 22.76 6.70
CA TYR A 358 2.63 22.24 5.37
C TYR A 358 1.53 22.60 4.39
N ALA A 359 1.91 23.13 3.24
CA ALA A 359 1.00 23.38 2.14
C ALA A 359 1.53 22.76 0.86
N TYR A 360 0.69 22.03 0.15
CA TYR A 360 1.01 21.37 -1.12
C TYR A 360 -0.06 21.66 -2.14
N LYS A 361 0.38 21.88 -3.37
CA LYS A 361 -0.49 21.99 -4.54
C LYS A 361 0.08 21.22 -5.71
N SER A 362 -0.76 20.44 -6.38
CA SER A 362 -0.40 19.87 -7.68
C SER A 362 -1.50 20.13 -8.73
N ASN A 363 -1.07 20.19 -9.98
CA ASN A 363 -1.94 20.27 -11.14
C ASN A 363 -1.54 19.19 -12.14
N PHE A 364 -2.51 18.47 -12.64
CA PHE A 364 -2.36 17.46 -13.68
C PHE A 364 -3.26 17.81 -14.86
N PHE A 365 -2.69 17.98 -16.02
CA PHE A 365 -3.41 18.22 -17.27
C PHE A 365 -3.11 17.09 -18.26
N ASN A 366 -4.16 16.47 -18.77
CA ASN A 366 -4.06 15.31 -19.66
C ASN A 366 -5.05 15.46 -20.83
N PRO A 367 -4.63 16.06 -21.95
CA PRO A 367 -5.35 16.00 -23.22
C PRO A 367 -5.18 14.63 -23.87
N ASN A 368 -6.29 14.08 -24.36
CA ASN A 368 -6.35 12.82 -25.10
C ASN A 368 -7.21 13.02 -26.34
N ILE A 369 -6.66 12.78 -27.51
CA ILE A 369 -7.35 12.97 -28.80
C ILE A 369 -7.15 11.72 -29.63
N PHE A 370 -8.22 11.08 -30.01
CA PHE A 370 -8.14 9.92 -30.89
C PHE A 370 -9.30 9.86 -31.87
N THR A 371 -9.04 9.27 -33.02
CA THR A 371 -10.04 9.06 -34.04
C THR A 371 -10.08 7.58 -34.43
N GLU A 372 -11.28 7.07 -34.63
CA GLU A 372 -11.53 5.69 -35.00
C GLU A 372 -12.49 5.60 -36.18
N TYR A 373 -12.23 4.63 -37.07
CA TYR A 373 -13.10 4.29 -38.19
C TYR A 373 -13.43 2.80 -38.13
N SER A 374 -14.73 2.51 -38.18
CA SER A 374 -15.25 1.13 -38.20
C SER A 374 -15.75 0.78 -39.59
N LEU A 375 -15.26 -0.33 -40.16
CA LEU A 375 -15.64 -0.85 -41.45
C LEU A 375 -16.28 -2.23 -41.28
N GLU A 376 -17.53 -2.33 -41.65
CA GLU A 376 -18.27 -3.59 -41.73
C GLU A 376 -18.46 -3.96 -43.20
N LEU A 377 -17.84 -5.04 -43.63
CA LEU A 377 -17.93 -5.53 -45.00
C LEU A 377 -18.95 -6.65 -45.09
N GLU A 378 -19.59 -6.76 -46.28
CA GLU A 378 -20.38 -7.95 -46.64
C GLU A 378 -19.49 -9.20 -46.47
N ASN A 379 -20.05 -10.35 -46.14
CA ASN A 379 -19.33 -11.59 -45.83
C ASN A 379 -18.75 -11.73 -44.41
N GLY A 380 -18.99 -10.78 -43.50
CA GLY A 380 -18.66 -10.90 -42.06
C GLY A 380 -17.23 -10.51 -41.69
N HIS A 381 -16.57 -9.71 -42.50
CA HIS A 381 -15.32 -9.06 -42.14
C HIS A 381 -15.61 -7.73 -41.48
N ASN A 382 -15.15 -7.56 -40.23
CA ASN A 382 -15.25 -6.33 -39.47
C ASN A 382 -13.84 -5.84 -39.15
N MET A 383 -13.60 -4.59 -39.41
CA MET A 383 -12.31 -3.97 -39.13
C MET A 383 -12.53 -2.62 -38.43
N LYS A 384 -11.73 -2.33 -37.38
CA LYS A 384 -11.72 -1.04 -36.69
C LYS A 384 -10.29 -0.57 -36.60
N ALA A 385 -10.01 0.63 -37.08
CA ALA A 385 -8.72 1.29 -36.97
C ALA A 385 -8.85 2.52 -36.10
N MET A 386 -7.88 2.73 -35.25
CA MET A 386 -7.78 3.90 -34.35
C MET A 386 -6.36 4.46 -34.39
N VAL A 387 -6.26 5.78 -34.36
CA VAL A 387 -5.01 6.51 -34.12
C VAL A 387 -5.27 7.65 -33.13
N GLY A 388 -4.29 7.94 -32.31
CA GLY A 388 -4.47 8.97 -31.30
C GLY A 388 -3.17 9.55 -30.77
N PHE A 389 -3.34 10.60 -30.01
CA PHE A 389 -2.29 11.31 -29.28
C PHE A 389 -2.76 11.57 -27.85
N GLN A 390 -1.89 11.35 -26.89
CA GLN A 390 -2.09 11.63 -25.48
C GLN A 390 -0.88 12.37 -24.94
N SER A 391 -1.11 13.33 -24.05
CA SER A 391 -0.06 14.01 -23.31
C SER A 391 -0.43 14.17 -21.85
N GLU A 392 0.55 14.24 -21.00
CA GLU A 392 0.37 14.51 -19.57
C GLU A 392 1.36 15.59 -19.13
N LEU A 393 0.89 16.51 -18.32
CA LEU A 393 1.69 17.51 -17.66
C LEU A 393 1.33 17.54 -16.19
N PHE A 394 2.29 17.20 -15.34
CA PHE A 394 2.15 17.27 -13.89
C PHE A 394 3.10 18.30 -13.32
N LYS A 395 2.56 19.16 -12.45
CA LYS A 395 3.32 20.18 -11.73
C LYS A 395 2.94 20.13 -10.26
N GLN A 396 3.94 20.19 -9.39
CA GLN A 396 3.71 20.29 -7.96
C GLN A 396 4.58 21.36 -7.32
N ARG A 397 4.08 21.88 -6.22
CA ARG A 397 4.78 22.81 -5.33
C ARG A 397 4.38 22.52 -3.89
N ASP A 398 5.34 22.57 -3.02
CA ASP A 398 5.13 22.48 -1.57
C ASP A 398 5.86 23.59 -0.84
N ILE A 399 5.40 23.85 0.38
CA ILE A 399 6.07 24.69 1.35
C ILE A 399 5.83 24.11 2.74
N THR A 400 6.89 24.08 3.54
CA THR A 400 6.86 23.72 4.94
C THR A 400 7.40 24.87 5.75
N ALA A 401 6.67 25.33 6.77
CA ALA A 401 7.14 26.27 7.74
C ALA A 401 7.10 25.64 9.14
N LYS A 402 8.18 25.79 9.89
CA LYS A 402 8.30 25.22 11.24
C LYS A 402 8.89 26.25 12.20
N GLN A 403 8.32 26.31 13.41
CA GLN A 403 8.85 27.13 14.48
C GLN A 403 8.58 26.50 15.85
N ASN A 404 9.50 26.66 16.77
CA ASN A 404 9.45 26.07 18.10
C ASN A 404 9.03 27.08 19.18
N ASN A 405 8.81 26.57 20.40
CA ASN A 405 8.47 27.30 21.59
C ASN A 405 7.11 28.01 21.51
N ILE A 406 6.04 27.24 21.70
CA ILE A 406 4.65 27.74 21.71
C ILE A 406 4.41 28.50 23.01
N MET A 407 3.94 29.75 22.88
CA MET A 407 3.69 30.64 24.01
C MET A 407 2.21 30.79 24.41
N SER A 408 1.31 30.15 23.69
CA SER A 408 -0.13 30.28 23.93
C SER A 408 -0.88 28.98 23.77
N GLY A 409 -2.14 28.93 24.28
CA GLY A 409 -3.02 27.78 24.09
C GLY A 409 -3.53 27.59 22.66
N ILE A 410 -3.20 28.51 21.72
CA ILE A 410 -3.52 28.38 20.30
C ILE A 410 -2.21 28.18 19.55
N PRO A 411 -1.88 26.92 19.13
CA PRO A 411 -0.62 26.60 18.49
C PRO A 411 -0.62 27.06 17.04
N THR A 412 -0.03 28.22 16.75
CA THR A 412 0.17 28.73 15.39
C THR A 412 1.61 29.23 15.24
N LEU A 413 2.09 29.43 14.02
CA LEU A 413 3.42 29.99 13.78
C LEU A 413 3.60 31.36 14.43
N ASN A 414 2.55 32.19 14.49
CA ASN A 414 2.61 33.51 15.12
C ASN A 414 2.71 33.47 16.66
N THR A 415 2.40 32.34 17.28
CA THR A 415 2.48 32.13 18.73
C THR A 415 3.71 31.33 19.15
N THR A 416 4.66 31.15 18.24
CA THR A 416 5.95 30.47 18.48
C THR A 416 7.09 31.48 18.36
N THR A 417 8.24 31.21 19.01
CA THR A 417 9.32 32.23 19.14
C THR A 417 10.69 31.78 18.65
N ASP A 418 10.96 30.47 18.53
CA ASP A 418 12.30 29.94 18.32
C ASP A 418 12.45 29.13 17.06
N ASN A 419 13.68 29.17 16.49
CA ASN A 419 14.10 28.27 15.40
C ASN A 419 13.17 28.27 14.17
N ALA A 420 12.74 29.45 13.73
CA ALA A 420 11.95 29.59 12.52
C ALA A 420 12.71 29.01 11.31
N ARG A 421 12.06 28.10 10.58
CA ARG A 421 12.60 27.46 9.38
C ARG A 421 11.51 27.36 8.33
N ALA A 422 11.89 27.57 7.07
CA ALA A 422 11.03 27.35 5.93
C ALA A 422 11.80 26.59 4.87
N SER A 423 11.10 25.68 4.20
CA SER A 423 11.59 24.94 3.03
C SER A 423 10.46 24.75 2.04
N GLY A 424 10.79 24.44 0.80
CA GLY A 424 9.78 24.13 -0.20
C GLY A 424 10.41 23.70 -1.50
N GLY A 425 9.61 23.10 -2.37
CA GLY A 425 10.03 22.53 -3.62
C GLY A 425 9.08 22.88 -4.77
N TYR A 426 9.60 22.77 -5.98
CA TYR A 426 8.84 22.79 -7.22
C TYR A 426 9.40 21.71 -8.13
N GLN A 427 8.50 20.88 -8.65
CA GLN A 427 8.85 19.83 -9.60
C GLN A 427 7.78 19.70 -10.67
N GLU A 428 8.19 19.28 -11.86
CA GLU A 428 7.26 18.98 -12.96
C GLU A 428 7.79 17.84 -13.83
N TRP A 429 6.87 17.13 -14.45
CA TRP A 429 7.17 16.16 -15.49
C TRP A 429 6.10 16.20 -16.57
N ALA A 430 6.46 15.75 -17.77
CA ALA A 430 5.55 15.66 -18.90
C ALA A 430 5.79 14.37 -19.68
N THR A 431 4.71 13.87 -20.29
CA THR A 431 4.74 12.78 -21.28
C THR A 431 4.02 13.17 -22.54
N ALA A 432 4.39 12.54 -23.65
CA ALA A 432 3.65 12.59 -24.88
C ALA A 432 3.69 11.21 -25.55
N GLY A 433 2.60 10.77 -26.13
CA GLY A 433 2.52 9.45 -26.77
C GLY A 433 1.60 9.46 -27.97
N PHE A 434 2.05 8.83 -29.03
CA PHE A 434 1.24 8.52 -30.22
C PHE A 434 0.87 7.05 -30.17
N PHE A 435 -0.37 6.72 -30.49
CA PHE A 435 -0.81 5.33 -30.47
C PHE A 435 -1.71 5.00 -31.66
N GLY A 436 -1.67 3.74 -32.05
CA GLY A 436 -2.56 3.18 -33.06
C GLY A 436 -3.01 1.79 -32.66
N ARG A 437 -4.24 1.43 -33.07
CA ARG A 437 -4.85 0.12 -32.86
C ARG A 437 -5.58 -0.32 -34.12
N ILE A 438 -5.43 -1.57 -34.46
CA ILE A 438 -6.23 -2.23 -35.49
C ILE A 438 -6.89 -3.45 -34.86
N ASN A 439 -8.22 -3.52 -34.95
CA ASN A 439 -8.99 -4.70 -34.61
C ASN A 439 -9.56 -5.28 -35.88
N TYR A 440 -9.48 -6.60 -36.01
CA TYR A 440 -10.09 -7.35 -37.09
C TYR A 440 -10.89 -8.52 -36.54
N ASP A 441 -12.08 -8.69 -37.03
CA ASP A 441 -12.99 -9.80 -36.70
C ASP A 441 -13.52 -10.43 -38.00
N TYR A 442 -13.50 -11.78 -38.09
CA TYR A 442 -14.14 -12.51 -39.13
C TYR A 442 -15.27 -13.36 -38.57
N LYS A 443 -16.51 -12.94 -38.84
CA LYS A 443 -17.75 -13.64 -38.41
C LYS A 443 -17.82 -13.93 -36.91
N GLY A 444 -17.10 -13.14 -36.04
CA GLY A 444 -16.96 -13.40 -34.64
C GLY A 444 -16.23 -14.71 -34.30
N ARG A 445 -15.55 -15.33 -35.26
CA ARG A 445 -14.78 -16.57 -35.09
C ARG A 445 -13.32 -16.29 -34.79
N TYR A 446 -12.67 -15.51 -35.65
CA TYR A 446 -11.27 -15.16 -35.57
C TYR A 446 -11.15 -13.67 -35.22
N LEU A 447 -10.49 -13.40 -34.11
CA LEU A 447 -10.31 -12.06 -33.56
C LEU A 447 -8.82 -11.74 -33.55
N VAL A 448 -8.43 -10.61 -34.10
CA VAL A 448 -7.03 -10.13 -34.13
C VAL A 448 -7.01 -8.69 -33.69
N GLU A 449 -6.10 -8.37 -32.78
CA GLU A 449 -5.82 -6.99 -32.39
C GLU A 449 -4.32 -6.74 -32.43
N ALA A 450 -3.92 -5.60 -32.99
CA ALA A 450 -2.56 -5.11 -32.99
C ALA A 450 -2.55 -3.67 -32.49
N ASN A 451 -1.66 -3.37 -31.54
CA ASN A 451 -1.46 -2.04 -31.01
C ASN A 451 0.01 -1.64 -31.12
N LEU A 452 0.24 -0.37 -31.37
CA LEU A 452 1.58 0.22 -31.37
C LEU A 452 1.52 1.57 -30.69
N ARG A 453 2.44 1.81 -29.74
CA ARG A 453 2.64 3.12 -29.11
C ARG A 453 4.08 3.60 -29.27
N TYR A 454 4.21 4.91 -29.36
CA TYR A 454 5.48 5.62 -29.32
C TYR A 454 5.41 6.69 -28.25
N ASP A 455 5.98 6.39 -27.07
CA ASP A 455 5.87 7.23 -25.88
C ASP A 455 7.20 7.90 -25.54
N GLY A 456 7.13 9.16 -25.12
CA GLY A 456 8.23 9.94 -24.62
C GLY A 456 7.98 10.50 -23.22
N SER A 457 9.02 10.52 -22.37
CA SER A 457 8.96 11.04 -21.01
C SER A 457 10.08 12.04 -20.74
N SER A 458 9.74 13.17 -20.09
CA SER A 458 10.74 14.16 -19.66
C SER A 458 11.67 13.64 -18.55
N ARG A 459 11.36 12.49 -17.94
CA ARG A 459 12.17 11.87 -16.89
C ARG A 459 13.45 11.20 -17.40
N PHE A 460 13.65 11.16 -18.73
CA PHE A 460 14.84 10.59 -19.37
C PHE A 460 15.55 11.61 -20.26
N LEU A 461 16.84 11.45 -20.44
CA LEU A 461 17.64 12.26 -21.37
C LEU A 461 17.12 12.13 -22.79
N ARG A 462 17.46 13.11 -23.63
CA ARG A 462 16.93 13.25 -24.99
C ARG A 462 17.02 11.96 -25.80
N ASP A 463 18.15 11.26 -25.74
CA ASP A 463 18.42 10.05 -26.53
C ASP A 463 17.77 8.78 -25.95
N GLN A 464 17.32 8.81 -24.70
CA GLN A 464 16.61 7.73 -24.00
C GLN A 464 15.12 8.02 -23.81
N ARG A 465 14.66 9.18 -24.25
CA ARG A 465 13.32 9.72 -23.95
C ARG A 465 12.21 8.94 -24.61
N TRP A 466 12.35 8.55 -25.87
CA TRP A 466 11.31 7.95 -26.69
C TRP A 466 11.52 6.46 -26.89
N ASN A 467 10.43 5.67 -26.80
CA ASN A 467 10.48 4.24 -27.04
C ASN A 467 9.19 3.71 -27.67
N TRP A 468 9.29 2.58 -28.37
CA TRP A 468 8.19 1.87 -29.00
C TRP A 468 7.69 0.74 -28.12
N PHE A 469 6.36 0.57 -28.05
CA PHE A 469 5.70 -0.45 -27.26
C PHE A 469 4.64 -1.17 -28.09
N PRO A 470 4.97 -2.30 -28.73
CA PRO A 470 4.05 -3.11 -29.52
C PRO A 470 3.27 -4.07 -28.66
N SER A 471 2.03 -4.40 -29.07
CA SER A 471 1.27 -5.50 -28.50
C SER A 471 0.32 -6.15 -29.52
N PHE A 472 0.05 -7.44 -29.31
CA PHE A 472 -0.80 -8.25 -30.19
C PHE A 472 -1.72 -9.15 -29.37
N SER A 473 -2.94 -9.38 -29.83
CA SER A 473 -3.80 -10.42 -29.28
C SER A 473 -4.53 -11.18 -30.40
N LEU A 474 -4.75 -12.46 -30.13
CA LEU A 474 -5.47 -13.38 -31.00
C LEU A 474 -6.57 -14.06 -30.21
N GLY A 475 -7.72 -14.26 -30.84
CA GLY A 475 -8.83 -15.01 -30.27
C GLY A 475 -9.49 -15.92 -31.31
N TRP A 476 -9.73 -17.14 -30.91
CA TRP A 476 -10.49 -18.09 -31.71
C TRP A 476 -11.74 -18.52 -30.94
N ASN A 477 -12.89 -18.20 -31.48
CA ASN A 477 -14.18 -18.59 -30.91
C ASN A 477 -14.60 -19.92 -31.53
N VAL A 478 -14.14 -21.01 -30.94
CA VAL A 478 -14.36 -22.39 -31.41
C VAL A 478 -15.85 -22.72 -31.44
N ALA A 479 -16.63 -22.22 -30.48
CA ALA A 479 -18.08 -22.48 -30.43
C ALA A 479 -18.86 -21.92 -31.64
N ARG A 480 -18.27 -20.99 -32.42
CA ARG A 480 -18.87 -20.44 -33.64
C ARG A 480 -18.46 -21.18 -34.92
N GLU A 481 -17.67 -22.24 -34.83
CA GLU A 481 -17.26 -23.03 -35.97
C GLU A 481 -18.33 -24.02 -36.38
N ALA A 482 -18.45 -24.29 -37.71
CA ALA A 482 -19.45 -25.20 -38.24
C ALA A 482 -19.32 -26.65 -37.70
N PHE A 483 -18.08 -27.11 -37.48
CA PHE A 483 -17.82 -28.43 -36.87
C PHE A 483 -18.27 -28.52 -35.42
N PHE A 484 -18.41 -27.41 -34.73
CA PHE A 484 -18.78 -27.35 -33.31
C PHE A 484 -20.30 -27.24 -33.10
N GLU A 485 -21.07 -26.98 -34.14
CA GLU A 485 -22.51 -26.73 -34.08
C GLU A 485 -23.29 -27.82 -33.33
N LYS A 486 -22.87 -29.08 -33.43
CA LYS A 486 -23.48 -30.23 -32.74
C LYS A 486 -23.39 -30.12 -31.20
N TYR A 487 -22.44 -29.36 -30.67
CA TYR A 487 -22.15 -29.26 -29.24
C TYR A 487 -22.69 -27.97 -28.64
N THR A 488 -23.23 -27.05 -29.45
CA THR A 488 -23.70 -25.71 -28.99
C THR A 488 -24.83 -25.77 -27.98
N ASN A 489 -25.64 -26.85 -27.99
CA ASN A 489 -26.68 -27.09 -27.02
C ASN A 489 -26.14 -27.34 -25.59
N ILE A 490 -24.89 -27.78 -25.46
CA ILE A 490 -24.24 -28.04 -24.18
C ILE A 490 -23.18 -26.99 -23.90
N VAL A 491 -22.35 -26.68 -24.91
CA VAL A 491 -21.24 -25.71 -24.80
C VAL A 491 -21.58 -24.48 -25.63
N ASN A 492 -22.04 -23.42 -24.97
CA ASN A 492 -22.50 -22.19 -25.61
C ASN A 492 -21.32 -21.27 -25.96
N THR A 493 -20.24 -21.34 -25.22
CA THR A 493 -19.01 -20.54 -25.40
C THR A 493 -17.81 -21.44 -25.25
N LEU A 494 -16.93 -21.42 -26.25
CA LEU A 494 -15.57 -21.94 -26.15
C LEU A 494 -14.67 -21.02 -26.94
N LYS A 495 -13.88 -20.22 -26.26
CA LYS A 495 -12.96 -19.24 -26.85
C LYS A 495 -11.56 -19.49 -26.32
N VAL A 496 -10.60 -19.65 -27.21
CA VAL A 496 -9.17 -19.68 -26.90
C VAL A 496 -8.57 -18.33 -27.24
N ARG A 497 -7.72 -17.81 -26.39
CA ARG A 497 -7.10 -16.51 -26.60
C ARG A 497 -5.63 -16.51 -26.20
N GLY A 498 -4.85 -15.71 -26.90
CA GLY A 498 -3.45 -15.46 -26.59
C GLY A 498 -3.12 -13.99 -26.81
N SER A 499 -2.27 -13.43 -25.96
CA SER A 499 -1.77 -12.08 -26.12
C SER A 499 -0.31 -11.98 -25.74
N TRP A 500 0.39 -11.09 -26.41
CA TRP A 500 1.73 -10.67 -26.06
C TRP A 500 1.85 -9.15 -26.20
N GLY A 501 2.57 -8.51 -25.31
CA GLY A 501 2.82 -7.08 -25.44
C GLY A 501 3.93 -6.59 -24.54
N GLU A 502 4.46 -5.44 -24.89
CA GLU A 502 5.47 -4.70 -24.14
C GLU A 502 4.93 -3.33 -23.72
N LEU A 503 5.19 -2.96 -22.47
CA LEU A 503 4.85 -1.66 -21.86
C LEU A 503 6.08 -1.07 -21.21
N GLY A 504 6.25 0.24 -21.28
CA GLY A 504 7.30 0.97 -20.58
C GLY A 504 6.87 1.40 -19.19
N ASN A 505 7.81 1.45 -18.25
CA ASN A 505 7.64 2.11 -16.95
C ASN A 505 8.52 3.34 -16.88
N GLN A 506 7.91 4.49 -16.60
CA GLN A 506 8.58 5.77 -16.38
C GLN A 506 8.60 6.22 -14.92
N ASN A 507 7.97 5.45 -14.00
CA ASN A 507 7.77 5.88 -12.61
C ASN A 507 9.08 5.75 -11.83
N THR A 508 9.90 6.78 -11.89
CA THR A 508 11.10 6.97 -11.08
C THR A 508 10.78 7.86 -9.88
N ASP A 509 11.34 7.58 -8.71
CA ASP A 509 11.14 8.40 -7.50
C ASP A 509 11.74 9.79 -7.71
N ASN A 510 12.94 9.86 -8.32
CA ASN A 510 13.53 11.11 -8.78
C ASN A 510 13.05 11.43 -10.20
N TRP A 511 12.49 12.63 -10.42
CA TRP A 511 12.02 13.05 -11.74
C TRP A 511 13.10 13.59 -12.65
N TYR A 512 14.30 13.84 -12.09
CA TYR A 512 15.47 14.34 -12.80
C TYR A 512 16.71 13.48 -12.51
N PRO A 513 16.65 12.14 -12.73
CA PRO A 513 17.66 11.20 -12.27
C PRO A 513 19.02 11.37 -12.99
N PHE A 514 19.08 12.21 -14.00
CA PHE A 514 20.25 12.47 -14.83
C PHE A 514 20.94 13.82 -14.53
N TYR A 515 20.37 14.63 -13.61
CA TYR A 515 21.03 15.86 -13.16
C TYR A 515 21.81 15.62 -11.87
N ARG A 516 23.07 16.10 -11.86
CA ARG A 516 23.82 16.19 -10.61
C ARG A 516 23.34 17.41 -9.83
N ILE A 517 22.98 17.20 -8.58
CA ILE A 517 22.48 18.22 -7.67
C ILE A 517 23.51 18.42 -6.57
N ILE A 518 23.87 19.65 -6.26
CA ILE A 518 24.66 19.97 -5.06
C ILE A 518 23.72 19.97 -3.86
N ASP A 519 23.99 19.07 -2.91
CA ASP A 519 23.20 19.00 -1.68
C ASP A 519 23.66 20.10 -0.72
N TYR A 520 22.91 21.20 -0.69
CA TYR A 520 23.15 22.33 0.20
C TYR A 520 22.34 22.18 1.48
N LYS A 521 23.02 22.21 2.64
CA LYS A 521 22.40 22.14 3.97
C LYS A 521 22.82 23.32 4.81
N GLN A 522 21.82 24.02 5.36
CA GLN A 522 22.05 25.13 6.28
C GLN A 522 22.41 24.60 7.68
N ASN A 523 23.36 25.26 8.32
CA ASN A 523 23.76 24.97 9.71
C ASN A 523 24.12 23.48 9.94
N ASN A 524 24.78 22.83 8.98
CA ASN A 524 25.07 21.39 8.99
C ASN A 524 26.56 21.06 9.17
N GLY A 525 27.43 22.04 9.32
CA GLY A 525 28.87 21.80 9.49
C GLY A 525 29.21 20.98 10.75
N GLY A 526 30.20 20.12 10.66
CA GLY A 526 30.71 19.33 11.78
C GLY A 526 31.51 20.15 12.82
N TRP A 527 31.72 21.44 12.58
CA TRP A 527 32.48 22.37 13.41
C TRP A 527 31.71 23.68 13.60
N LEU A 528 32.15 24.49 14.55
CA LEU A 528 31.56 25.78 14.80
C LEU A 528 32.48 26.91 14.28
N VAL A 529 31.89 27.89 13.61
CA VAL A 529 32.55 29.16 13.22
C VAL A 529 31.80 30.29 13.91
N ASN A 530 32.47 30.99 14.80
CA ASN A 530 31.87 32.02 15.64
C ASN A 530 30.64 31.55 16.45
N GLY A 531 30.68 30.29 16.94
CA GLY A 531 29.59 29.70 17.71
C GLY A 531 28.44 29.16 16.88
N LEU A 532 28.49 29.26 15.57
CA LEU A 532 27.45 28.78 14.64
C LEU A 532 27.98 27.65 13.73
N LYS A 533 27.13 26.69 13.42
CA LYS A 533 27.46 25.68 12.42
C LYS A 533 27.41 26.32 11.03
N PRO A 534 28.48 26.20 10.22
CA PRO A 534 28.46 26.72 8.85
C PRO A 534 27.49 25.91 7.96
N ASN A 535 27.07 26.55 6.88
CA ASN A 535 26.38 25.86 5.82
C ASN A 535 27.32 24.90 5.11
N THR A 536 26.82 23.77 4.67
CA THR A 536 27.58 22.79 3.91
C THR A 536 27.02 22.61 2.50
N ALA A 537 27.91 22.34 1.56
CA ALA A 537 27.55 21.84 0.24
C ALA A 537 28.30 20.53 0.04
N ALA A 538 27.55 19.48 -0.26
CA ALA A 538 28.12 18.18 -0.55
C ALA A 538 28.00 17.88 -2.04
N GLU A 539 29.00 17.19 -2.58
CA GLU A 539 28.92 16.67 -3.94
C GLU A 539 27.84 15.60 -4.02
N SER A 540 26.98 15.69 -5.02
CA SER A 540 25.92 14.68 -5.24
C SER A 540 26.52 13.37 -5.74
N SER A 541 25.73 12.29 -5.56
CA SER A 541 26.01 11.00 -6.18
C SER A 541 26.23 11.14 -7.70
N LEU A 542 27.01 10.25 -8.27
CA LEU A 542 27.13 10.14 -9.72
C LEU A 542 25.76 9.81 -10.32
N VAL A 543 25.50 10.33 -11.51
CA VAL A 543 24.28 10.06 -12.27
C VAL A 543 24.64 9.31 -13.56
N SER A 544 23.74 8.42 -14.00
CA SER A 544 23.90 7.70 -15.26
C SER A 544 23.19 8.44 -16.40
N ALA A 545 23.93 8.75 -17.45
CA ALA A 545 23.35 9.28 -18.69
C ALA A 545 22.58 8.21 -19.49
N LEU A 546 22.76 6.93 -19.17
CA LEU A 546 22.14 5.79 -19.84
C LEU A 546 20.85 5.32 -19.17
N LEU A 547 20.41 6.00 -18.09
CA LEU A 547 19.17 5.65 -17.43
C LEU A 547 17.98 5.83 -18.39
N GLY A 548 17.21 4.78 -18.60
CA GLY A 548 16.12 4.73 -19.55
C GLY A 548 14.91 3.97 -19.02
N TRP A 549 14.03 3.61 -19.95
CA TRP A 549 12.79 2.92 -19.67
C TRP A 549 13.02 1.53 -19.07
N GLU A 550 12.34 1.25 -17.96
CA GLU A 550 12.06 -0.12 -17.55
C GLU A 550 10.97 -0.68 -18.46
N LYS A 551 11.00 -1.96 -18.78
CA LYS A 551 10.07 -2.62 -19.69
C LYS A 551 9.35 -3.77 -19.01
N THR A 552 8.08 -3.90 -19.29
CA THR A 552 7.27 -5.05 -18.86
C THR A 552 6.73 -5.77 -20.09
N GLN A 553 7.19 -7.00 -20.33
CA GLN A 553 6.68 -7.89 -21.35
C GLN A 553 5.72 -8.90 -20.74
N THR A 554 4.54 -9.04 -21.29
CA THR A 554 3.53 -9.99 -20.79
C THR A 554 3.10 -10.92 -21.91
N LEU A 555 3.20 -12.23 -21.69
CA LEU A 555 2.58 -13.28 -22.47
C LEU A 555 1.38 -13.82 -21.67
N ASN A 556 0.21 -13.91 -22.28
CA ASN A 556 -0.97 -14.48 -21.67
C ASN A 556 -1.62 -15.50 -22.64
N ILE A 557 -2.01 -16.65 -22.13
CA ILE A 557 -2.77 -17.67 -22.86
C ILE A 557 -3.96 -18.07 -21.99
N GLY A 558 -5.15 -18.05 -22.54
CA GLY A 558 -6.35 -18.35 -21.79
C GLY A 558 -7.45 -18.97 -22.62
N PHE A 559 -8.45 -19.49 -21.93
CA PHE A 559 -9.67 -19.94 -22.57
C PHE A 559 -10.91 -19.60 -21.71
N ASP A 560 -12.02 -19.40 -22.41
CA ASP A 560 -13.30 -19.09 -21.80
C ASP A 560 -14.29 -20.20 -22.22
N LEU A 561 -14.91 -20.85 -21.24
CA LEU A 561 -15.88 -21.93 -21.45
C LEU A 561 -17.21 -21.54 -20.79
N GLY A 562 -18.31 -21.59 -21.56
CA GLY A 562 -19.68 -21.46 -21.08
C GLY A 562 -20.52 -22.66 -21.46
N MET A 563 -21.20 -23.28 -20.52
CA MET A 563 -22.01 -24.49 -20.75
C MET A 563 -23.41 -24.34 -20.15
N LEU A 564 -24.35 -25.18 -20.67
CA LEU A 564 -25.71 -25.32 -20.14
C LEU A 564 -26.44 -23.97 -20.08
N ASP A 565 -26.51 -23.25 -21.22
CA ASP A 565 -27.05 -21.90 -21.31
C ASP A 565 -26.35 -20.89 -20.38
N ASN A 566 -25.00 -21.01 -20.29
CA ASN A 566 -24.12 -20.21 -19.43
C ASN A 566 -24.43 -20.33 -17.92
N ARG A 567 -25.09 -21.41 -17.49
CA ARG A 567 -25.20 -21.71 -16.04
C ARG A 567 -23.84 -22.05 -15.45
N PHE A 568 -23.02 -22.80 -16.16
CA PHE A 568 -21.63 -23.05 -15.84
C PHE A 568 -20.73 -22.16 -16.69
N ASN A 569 -19.83 -21.39 -16.06
CA ASN A 569 -18.80 -20.63 -16.76
C ASN A 569 -17.45 -20.88 -16.09
N LEU A 570 -16.42 -21.02 -16.94
CA LEU A 570 -15.04 -21.20 -16.52
C LEU A 570 -14.14 -20.30 -17.35
N ASN A 571 -13.30 -19.52 -16.68
CA ASN A 571 -12.24 -18.72 -17.29
C ASN A 571 -10.91 -19.18 -16.71
N PHE A 572 -9.95 -19.45 -17.57
CA PHE A 572 -8.60 -19.83 -17.18
C PHE A 572 -7.58 -18.98 -17.94
N ASP A 573 -6.57 -18.48 -17.23
CA ASP A 573 -5.44 -17.75 -17.77
C ASP A 573 -4.13 -18.29 -17.20
N TYR A 574 -3.16 -18.54 -18.08
CA TYR A 574 -1.76 -18.66 -17.72
C TYR A 574 -1.01 -17.44 -18.22
N PHE A 575 -0.17 -16.87 -17.39
CA PHE A 575 0.61 -15.70 -17.74
C PHE A 575 2.09 -15.83 -17.38
N GLN A 576 2.91 -15.15 -18.16
CA GLN A 576 4.30 -14.87 -17.87
C GLN A 576 4.55 -13.38 -18.06
N ARG A 577 4.98 -12.68 -16.99
CA ARG A 577 5.35 -11.27 -17.01
C ARG A 577 6.84 -11.13 -16.72
N LYS A 578 7.59 -10.53 -17.63
CA LYS A 578 9.01 -10.21 -17.49
C LYS A 578 9.15 -8.72 -17.26
N SER A 579 9.76 -8.31 -16.15
CA SER A 579 10.24 -6.94 -15.93
C SER A 579 11.72 -6.90 -16.27
N ILE A 580 12.06 -6.08 -17.24
CA ILE A 580 13.39 -6.05 -17.87
C ILE A 580 13.95 -4.63 -17.73
N ASP A 581 15.27 -4.54 -17.59
CA ASP A 581 15.98 -3.27 -17.48
C ASP A 581 15.49 -2.41 -16.32
N MET A 582 15.10 -3.04 -15.19
CA MET A 582 14.74 -2.33 -13.97
C MET A 582 15.97 -1.63 -13.39
N VAL A 583 15.72 -0.48 -12.77
CA VAL A 583 16.78 0.34 -12.15
C VAL A 583 17.36 -0.35 -10.93
N GLY A 584 18.64 -0.58 -10.91
CA GLY A 584 19.35 -1.25 -9.84
C GLY A 584 20.69 -0.58 -9.47
N PRO A 585 21.36 -1.06 -8.42
CA PRO A 585 22.68 -0.56 -8.07
C PRO A 585 23.65 -0.78 -9.23
N GLY A 586 24.48 0.22 -9.52
CA GLY A 586 25.58 0.07 -10.46
C GLY A 586 26.66 -0.88 -9.95
N GLN A 587 27.60 -1.20 -10.79
CA GLN A 587 28.78 -1.98 -10.39
C GLN A 587 29.59 -1.20 -9.35
N GLU A 588 29.99 -1.87 -8.27
CA GLU A 588 30.82 -1.26 -7.24
C GLU A 588 32.09 -0.66 -7.83
N LEU A 589 32.35 0.58 -7.48
CA LEU A 589 33.57 1.30 -7.83
C LEU A 589 34.53 1.28 -6.64
N PRO A 590 35.84 1.43 -6.88
CA PRO A 590 36.81 1.49 -5.79
C PRO A 590 36.42 2.58 -4.78
N THR A 591 36.46 2.24 -3.50
CA THR A 591 36.08 3.15 -2.38
C THR A 591 36.90 4.45 -2.32
N ILE A 592 38.05 4.47 -2.95
CA ILE A 592 38.91 5.65 -3.06
C ILE A 592 38.22 6.83 -3.81
N LEU A 593 37.18 6.53 -4.61
CA LEU A 593 36.40 7.56 -5.28
C LEU A 593 35.54 8.38 -4.32
N GLY A 594 35.21 7.85 -3.13
CA GLY A 594 34.44 8.55 -2.10
C GLY A 594 33.03 8.95 -2.51
N ILE A 595 32.52 8.46 -3.64
CA ILE A 595 31.22 8.83 -4.22
C ILE A 595 30.39 7.57 -4.43
N ALA A 596 29.10 7.68 -4.14
CA ALA A 596 28.15 6.60 -4.38
C ALA A 596 27.99 6.30 -5.88
N VAL A 597 27.90 5.01 -6.20
CA VAL A 597 27.74 4.52 -7.58
C VAL A 597 26.36 4.89 -8.11
N PRO A 598 26.21 5.34 -9.37
CA PRO A 598 24.91 5.63 -9.95
C PRO A 598 24.09 4.37 -10.17
N ASN A 599 22.77 4.49 -10.02
CA ASN A 599 21.88 3.44 -10.45
C ASN A 599 21.88 3.30 -11.98
N VAL A 600 21.69 2.08 -12.46
CA VAL A 600 21.65 1.74 -13.90
C VAL A 600 20.53 0.73 -14.17
N ASN A 601 20.13 0.56 -15.42
CA ASN A 601 19.13 -0.42 -15.84
C ASN A 601 19.80 -1.80 -15.97
N ASN A 602 19.83 -2.61 -14.88
CA ASN A 602 20.56 -3.88 -14.83
C ASN A 602 19.85 -5.04 -14.12
N LEU A 603 18.61 -4.84 -13.70
CA LEU A 603 17.84 -5.88 -13.01
C LEU A 603 16.78 -6.46 -13.92
N ASN A 604 16.57 -7.79 -13.82
CA ASN A 604 15.47 -8.48 -14.49
C ASN A 604 14.77 -9.45 -13.55
N MET A 605 13.46 -9.60 -13.72
CA MET A 605 12.68 -10.62 -13.01
C MET A 605 11.55 -11.16 -13.87
N THR A 606 11.12 -12.37 -13.57
CA THR A 606 10.00 -13.04 -14.24
C THR A 606 8.96 -13.48 -13.22
N SER A 607 7.72 -13.00 -13.38
CA SER A 607 6.53 -13.51 -12.68
C SER A 607 5.80 -14.52 -13.58
N LYS A 608 5.55 -15.73 -13.09
CA LYS A 608 4.74 -16.76 -13.75
C LYS A 608 3.58 -17.13 -12.85
N GLY A 609 2.41 -17.32 -13.45
CA GLY A 609 1.24 -17.67 -12.65
C GLY A 609 0.06 -18.07 -13.50
N TRP A 610 -1.01 -18.42 -12.81
CA TRP A 610 -2.29 -18.78 -13.40
C TRP A 610 -3.46 -18.22 -12.60
N GLU A 611 -4.59 -18.03 -13.27
CA GLU A 611 -5.83 -17.53 -12.71
C GLU A 611 -6.97 -18.43 -13.19
N LEU A 612 -7.82 -18.87 -12.28
CA LEU A 612 -9.00 -19.70 -12.55
C LEU A 612 -10.22 -19.04 -11.93
N GLN A 613 -11.27 -18.87 -12.70
CA GLN A 613 -12.58 -18.49 -12.21
C GLN A 613 -13.61 -19.49 -12.67
N VAL A 614 -14.36 -20.06 -11.74
CA VAL A 614 -15.47 -20.98 -12.01
C VAL A 614 -16.73 -20.38 -11.42
N SER A 615 -17.79 -20.33 -12.19
CA SER A 615 -19.10 -19.91 -11.70
C SER A 615 -20.20 -20.85 -12.12
N TRP A 616 -21.12 -21.08 -11.19
CA TRP A 616 -22.37 -21.76 -11.42
C TRP A 616 -23.53 -20.85 -11.00
N ARG A 617 -24.53 -20.70 -11.87
CA ARG A 617 -25.77 -19.94 -11.58
C ARG A 617 -26.96 -20.71 -12.12
N ASP A 618 -27.97 -20.88 -11.29
CA ASP A 618 -29.17 -21.58 -11.68
C ASP A 618 -30.40 -21.04 -10.94
N GLN A 619 -31.58 -21.46 -11.39
CA GLN A 619 -32.85 -21.09 -10.79
C GLN A 619 -33.77 -22.33 -10.68
N ILE A 620 -34.28 -22.57 -9.50
CA ILE A 620 -35.27 -23.61 -9.23
C ILE A 620 -36.56 -22.91 -8.80
N ARG A 621 -37.51 -22.79 -9.70
CA ARG A 621 -38.76 -21.99 -9.50
C ARG A 621 -38.42 -20.54 -9.10
N ASP A 622 -38.83 -20.09 -7.92
CA ASP A 622 -38.60 -18.74 -7.39
C ASP A 622 -37.22 -18.60 -6.68
N PHE A 623 -36.51 -19.71 -6.49
CA PHE A 623 -35.19 -19.71 -5.84
C PHE A 623 -34.07 -19.61 -6.87
N ARG A 624 -33.32 -18.50 -6.84
CA ARG A 624 -32.11 -18.27 -7.64
C ARG A 624 -30.89 -18.43 -6.76
N TYR A 625 -29.86 -19.08 -7.24
CA TYR A 625 -28.60 -19.23 -6.52
C TYR A 625 -27.40 -19.17 -7.46
N GLY A 626 -26.29 -18.73 -6.92
CA GLY A 626 -25.02 -18.64 -7.60
C GLY A 626 -23.83 -18.94 -6.69
N VAL A 627 -22.82 -19.55 -7.28
CA VAL A 627 -21.52 -19.80 -6.65
C VAL A 627 -20.44 -19.34 -7.62
N THR A 628 -19.52 -18.49 -7.19
CA THR A 628 -18.36 -18.11 -7.98
C THR A 628 -17.09 -18.30 -7.16
N LEU A 629 -16.19 -19.15 -7.63
CA LEU A 629 -14.86 -19.39 -7.08
C LEU A 629 -13.83 -18.74 -8.00
N ALA A 630 -12.98 -17.89 -7.43
CA ALA A 630 -11.78 -17.39 -8.08
C ALA A 630 -10.56 -17.93 -7.32
N LEU A 631 -9.58 -18.47 -8.05
CA LEU A 631 -8.34 -19.00 -7.50
C LEU A 631 -7.18 -18.53 -8.36
N SER A 632 -6.12 -18.06 -7.75
CA SER A 632 -4.92 -17.61 -8.48
C SER A 632 -3.65 -17.90 -7.72
N ASP A 633 -2.58 -18.09 -8.46
CA ASP A 633 -1.25 -18.28 -7.92
C ASP A 633 -0.18 -17.69 -8.83
N ASN A 634 0.89 -17.14 -8.24
CA ASN A 634 2.04 -16.66 -8.98
C ASN A 634 3.32 -16.77 -8.16
N GLN A 635 4.43 -16.93 -8.87
CA GLN A 635 5.79 -16.87 -8.32
C GLN A 635 6.63 -15.89 -9.12
N VAL A 636 7.52 -15.19 -8.41
CA VAL A 636 8.46 -14.25 -9.01
C VAL A 636 9.87 -14.76 -8.80
N VAL A 637 10.62 -14.89 -9.90
CA VAL A 637 12.03 -15.30 -9.92
C VAL A 637 12.87 -14.10 -10.34
N ILE A 638 13.97 -13.87 -9.67
CA ILE A 638 14.96 -12.87 -10.01
C ILE A 638 15.87 -13.45 -11.09
N ASP A 639 15.77 -12.93 -12.32
CA ASP A 639 16.55 -13.45 -13.45
C ASP A 639 17.97 -12.85 -13.50
N LYS A 640 18.10 -11.59 -13.04
CA LYS A 640 19.37 -10.88 -13.04
C LYS A 640 19.43 -9.85 -11.91
N TYR A 641 20.48 -9.94 -11.09
CA TYR A 641 20.80 -9.01 -10.00
C TYR A 641 22.33 -8.89 -9.84
N PRO A 642 22.90 -7.72 -9.52
CA PRO A 642 24.36 -7.54 -9.39
C PRO A 642 24.90 -8.13 -8.08
N ASN A 643 24.77 -9.42 -7.89
CA ASN A 643 25.26 -10.22 -6.78
C ASN A 643 25.82 -11.54 -7.33
N PRO A 644 27.01 -11.49 -7.98
CA PRO A 644 27.57 -12.65 -8.67
C PRO A 644 27.98 -13.79 -7.73
N SER A 645 28.32 -13.49 -6.47
CA SER A 645 28.61 -14.50 -5.43
C SER A 645 27.36 -15.14 -4.85
N LYS A 646 26.16 -14.62 -5.18
CA LYS A 646 24.89 -15.02 -4.56
C LYS A 646 24.89 -14.91 -3.03
N ASP A 647 25.53 -13.88 -2.51
CA ASP A 647 25.59 -13.58 -1.08
C ASP A 647 24.19 -13.41 -0.51
N LEU A 648 23.84 -14.20 0.49
CA LEU A 648 22.54 -14.20 1.18
C LEU A 648 22.38 -12.98 2.13
N GLY A 649 23.45 -12.26 2.40
CA GLY A 649 23.41 -10.97 3.11
C GLY A 649 22.90 -9.84 2.25
N GLN A 650 22.91 -9.98 0.92
CA GLN A 650 22.31 -9.04 -0.01
C GLN A 650 20.81 -9.33 -0.22
N THR A 651 20.09 -8.34 -0.73
CA THR A 651 18.63 -8.43 -0.88
C THR A 651 18.20 -9.53 -1.85
N TYR A 652 18.91 -9.69 -2.97
CA TYR A 652 18.58 -10.66 -4.03
C TYR A 652 19.83 -11.24 -4.68
N TYR A 653 19.64 -12.34 -5.41
CA TYR A 653 20.64 -12.97 -6.28
C TYR A 653 19.94 -13.65 -7.47
N ASP A 654 20.69 -13.99 -8.51
CA ASP A 654 20.16 -14.67 -9.69
C ASP A 654 19.61 -16.05 -9.36
N GLY A 655 18.34 -16.28 -9.68
CA GLY A 655 17.60 -17.50 -9.37
C GLY A 655 16.83 -17.49 -8.06
N ALA A 656 16.96 -16.45 -7.22
CA ALA A 656 16.19 -16.32 -6.00
C ALA A 656 14.69 -16.14 -6.30
N HIS A 657 13.82 -16.71 -5.48
CA HIS A 657 12.41 -16.35 -5.49
C HIS A 657 12.15 -15.14 -4.61
N LEU A 658 11.32 -14.25 -5.08
CA LEU A 658 10.92 -13.11 -4.27
C LEU A 658 10.24 -13.59 -2.98
N GLY A 659 10.76 -13.13 -1.85
CA GLY A 659 10.23 -13.47 -0.53
C GLY A 659 10.82 -14.71 0.12
N ASP A 660 11.85 -15.32 -0.45
CA ASP A 660 12.57 -16.42 0.18
C ASP A 660 13.08 -16.04 1.57
N LEU A 661 12.91 -16.96 2.51
CA LEU A 661 13.32 -16.83 3.90
C LEU A 661 14.42 -17.85 4.18
N TRP A 662 15.66 -17.38 4.30
CA TRP A 662 16.80 -18.18 4.69
C TRP A 662 17.02 -18.09 6.20
N GLY A 663 17.33 -19.21 6.83
CA GLY A 663 17.60 -19.25 8.26
C GLY A 663 18.11 -20.63 8.69
N TYR A 664 18.38 -20.75 9.98
CA TYR A 664 18.85 -22.01 10.58
C TYR A 664 17.65 -22.85 11.00
N GLN A 665 17.73 -24.15 10.72
CA GLN A 665 16.71 -25.10 11.16
C GLN A 665 16.93 -25.43 12.64
N THR A 666 15.83 -25.42 13.41
CA THR A 666 15.86 -25.81 14.82
C THR A 666 15.47 -27.29 14.98
N ILE A 667 16.11 -28.03 15.90
CA ILE A 667 15.73 -29.39 16.28
C ILE A 667 14.85 -29.41 17.53
N GLY A 668 14.81 -28.32 18.30
CA GLY A 668 13.96 -28.15 19.48
C GLY A 668 14.48 -27.10 20.44
N ILE A 669 13.82 -27.03 21.59
CA ILE A 669 14.22 -26.21 22.73
C ILE A 669 14.70 -27.18 23.81
N ALA A 670 15.92 -27.00 24.36
CA ALA A 670 16.45 -27.79 25.43
C ALA A 670 15.58 -27.64 26.70
N LYS A 671 15.04 -28.75 27.21
CA LYS A 671 14.19 -28.70 28.40
C LYS A 671 15.01 -28.68 29.71
N THR A 672 16.25 -29.13 29.67
CA THR A 672 17.15 -29.19 30.81
C THR A 672 18.57 -28.77 30.39
N GLN A 673 19.39 -28.34 31.36
CA GLN A 673 20.79 -28.03 31.11
C GLN A 673 21.53 -29.28 30.55
N ALA A 674 21.24 -30.46 31.07
CA ALA A 674 21.86 -31.70 30.58
C ALA A 674 21.54 -32.01 29.11
N GLU A 675 20.35 -31.65 28.63
CA GLU A 675 19.97 -31.77 27.22
C GLU A 675 20.75 -30.80 26.33
N MET A 676 20.91 -29.55 26.77
CA MET A 676 21.73 -28.56 26.08
C MET A 676 23.22 -28.99 26.08
N ASP A 677 23.75 -29.41 27.20
CA ASP A 677 25.14 -29.86 27.31
C ASP A 677 25.40 -31.07 26.39
N ALA A 678 24.45 -31.99 26.29
CA ALA A 678 24.53 -33.14 25.39
C ALA A 678 24.45 -32.73 23.90
N HIS A 679 23.75 -31.66 23.58
CA HIS A 679 23.73 -31.07 22.25
C HIS A 679 25.08 -30.40 21.94
N LEU A 680 25.55 -29.53 22.82
CA LEU A 680 26.78 -28.75 22.64
C LEU A 680 28.04 -29.67 22.62
N ALA A 681 27.97 -30.85 23.22
CA ALA A 681 29.04 -31.84 23.11
C ALA A 681 29.19 -32.41 21.69
N LYS A 682 28.18 -32.26 20.82
CA LYS A 682 28.16 -32.73 19.44
C LYS A 682 28.29 -31.64 18.42
N VAL A 683 27.74 -30.44 18.74
CA VAL A 683 27.59 -29.34 17.80
C VAL A 683 28.02 -28.06 18.48
N ASP A 684 28.96 -27.35 17.89
CA ASP A 684 29.35 -26.00 18.31
C ASP A 684 28.39 -24.93 17.67
N GLN A 685 27.52 -24.34 18.49
CA GLN A 685 26.67 -23.21 18.06
C GLN A 685 27.10 -21.86 18.65
N SER A 686 28.39 -21.70 18.98
CA SER A 686 28.94 -20.48 19.55
C SER A 686 28.85 -19.29 18.63
N SER A 687 28.77 -19.50 17.31
CA SER A 687 28.54 -18.44 16.29
C SER A 687 27.18 -17.76 16.43
N MET A 688 26.21 -18.45 17.05
CA MET A 688 24.83 -17.94 17.22
C MET A 688 24.61 -17.24 18.57
N GLY A 689 25.52 -17.38 19.49
CA GLY A 689 25.46 -16.79 20.84
C GLY A 689 26.31 -17.47 21.86
N SER A 690 26.19 -17.06 23.11
CA SER A 690 26.93 -17.65 24.25
C SER A 690 25.97 -17.95 25.41
N ASN A 691 26.45 -18.67 26.40
CA ASN A 691 25.70 -19.04 27.63
C ASN A 691 24.43 -19.84 27.36
N TRP A 692 24.53 -20.86 26.50
CA TRP A 692 23.43 -21.73 26.16
C TRP A 692 22.99 -22.61 27.36
N GLY A 693 21.67 -22.72 27.58
CA GLY A 693 21.12 -23.44 28.71
C GLY A 693 19.72 -24.01 28.46
N ALA A 694 19.11 -24.48 29.55
CA ALA A 694 17.71 -24.91 29.50
C ALA A 694 16.81 -23.78 29.06
N GLY A 695 15.89 -24.03 28.12
CA GLY A 695 15.03 -23.05 27.51
C GLY A 695 15.55 -22.48 26.19
N ASP A 696 16.79 -22.71 25.83
CA ASP A 696 17.37 -22.22 24.59
C ASP A 696 17.16 -23.16 23.40
N ILE A 697 17.29 -22.60 22.20
CA ILE A 697 17.14 -23.32 20.94
C ILE A 697 18.38 -24.17 20.64
N MET A 698 18.17 -25.41 20.21
CA MET A 698 19.17 -26.28 19.63
C MET A 698 19.04 -26.20 18.09
N TYR A 699 20.12 -25.82 17.41
CA TYR A 699 20.20 -25.76 15.97
C TYR A 699 20.66 -27.04 15.32
N ALA A 700 20.20 -27.34 14.11
CA ALA A 700 20.58 -28.52 13.35
C ALA A 700 21.89 -28.26 12.58
N ASP A 701 22.89 -29.10 12.80
CA ASP A 701 24.06 -29.23 11.94
C ASP A 701 23.65 -30.00 10.69
N LEU A 702 23.47 -29.28 9.58
CA LEU A 702 22.93 -29.84 8.34
C LEU A 702 24.01 -30.32 7.38
N ASP A 703 25.22 -29.78 7.45
CA ASP A 703 26.33 -30.20 6.62
C ASP A 703 27.27 -31.17 7.31
N GLY A 704 27.06 -31.45 8.62
CA GLY A 704 27.71 -32.50 9.40
C GLY A 704 29.14 -32.19 9.81
N ASP A 705 29.52 -30.89 9.83
CA ASP A 705 30.88 -30.49 10.20
C ASP A 705 31.07 -30.25 11.72
N GLY A 706 29.97 -30.31 12.47
CA GLY A 706 29.95 -30.15 13.93
C GLY A 706 29.91 -28.67 14.38
N VAL A 707 29.72 -27.69 13.47
CA VAL A 707 29.73 -26.27 13.79
C VAL A 707 28.57 -25.57 13.10
N ILE A 708 27.66 -24.96 13.84
CA ILE A 708 26.58 -24.18 13.26
C ILE A 708 27.14 -22.89 12.64
N SER A 709 27.12 -22.80 11.32
CA SER A 709 27.70 -21.67 10.61
C SER A 709 26.95 -21.38 9.29
N ALA A 710 27.12 -20.17 8.78
CA ALA A 710 26.67 -19.80 7.43
C ALA A 710 27.75 -20.05 6.36
N LYS A 711 28.93 -20.53 6.74
CA LYS A 711 30.15 -20.63 5.88
C LYS A 711 30.33 -19.30 5.08
N ASP A 712 30.37 -19.37 3.76
CA ASP A 712 30.52 -18.18 2.92
C ASP A 712 29.25 -17.32 2.86
N ASN A 713 28.16 -17.77 3.46
CA ASN A 713 26.84 -17.13 3.43
C ASN A 713 26.33 -16.85 2.00
N THR A 714 26.61 -17.76 1.08
CA THR A 714 26.13 -17.68 -0.31
C THR A 714 25.14 -18.79 -0.62
N ALA A 715 24.32 -18.62 -1.64
CA ALA A 715 23.35 -19.65 -2.03
C ALA A 715 24.02 -20.97 -2.45
N ASP A 716 25.27 -20.94 -2.90
CA ASP A 716 26.04 -22.13 -3.30
C ASP A 716 26.88 -22.73 -2.14
N ASN A 717 27.17 -21.95 -1.09
CA ASN A 717 27.85 -22.38 0.15
C ASN A 717 27.26 -21.66 1.37
N HIS A 718 26.11 -22.17 1.83
CA HIS A 718 25.28 -21.56 2.87
C HIS A 718 25.45 -22.19 4.26
N GLY A 719 26.33 -23.20 4.40
CA GLY A 719 26.50 -23.95 5.65
C GLY A 719 25.18 -24.56 6.12
N ASP A 720 24.83 -24.36 7.39
CA ASP A 720 23.58 -24.84 7.99
C ASP A 720 22.35 -24.01 7.72
N LYS A 721 22.47 -22.88 6.98
CA LYS A 721 21.30 -22.15 6.55
C LYS A 721 20.55 -22.92 5.48
N VAL A 722 19.22 -22.89 5.56
CA VAL A 722 18.32 -23.50 4.56
C VAL A 722 17.21 -22.54 4.20
N LEU A 723 16.56 -22.79 3.07
CA LEU A 723 15.34 -22.09 2.69
C LEU A 723 14.20 -22.60 3.58
N LEU A 724 13.83 -21.82 4.61
CA LEU A 724 12.80 -22.17 5.59
C LEU A 724 11.39 -21.99 5.02
N GLY A 725 11.21 -21.05 4.10
CA GLY A 725 9.91 -20.76 3.53
C GLY A 725 9.91 -19.57 2.59
N ASN A 726 8.71 -19.07 2.24
CA ASN A 726 8.54 -17.91 1.40
C ASN A 726 7.38 -17.03 1.88
N LYS A 727 7.64 -15.75 2.08
CA LYS A 727 6.66 -14.78 2.63
C LYS A 727 5.63 -14.27 1.60
N THR A 728 5.77 -14.61 0.32
CA THR A 728 4.79 -14.20 -0.69
C THR A 728 3.50 -15.00 -0.59
N PRO A 729 2.32 -14.34 -0.69
CA PRO A 729 1.04 -15.04 -0.66
C PRO A 729 0.89 -15.97 -1.86
N ARG A 730 0.50 -17.23 -1.60
CA ARG A 730 0.29 -18.26 -2.62
C ARG A 730 -1.14 -18.78 -2.54
N TYR A 731 -1.72 -19.15 -3.69
CA TYR A 731 -3.07 -19.69 -3.80
C TYR A 731 -4.10 -18.76 -3.18
N ASN A 732 -4.19 -17.52 -3.73
CA ASN A 732 -5.20 -16.56 -3.32
C ASN A 732 -6.57 -17.00 -3.85
N PHE A 733 -7.59 -16.98 -2.99
CA PHE A 733 -8.94 -17.37 -3.38
C PHE A 733 -9.99 -16.32 -3.00
N GLY A 734 -11.07 -16.29 -3.76
CA GLY A 734 -12.30 -15.58 -3.46
C GLY A 734 -13.50 -16.49 -3.77
N LEU A 735 -14.42 -16.62 -2.81
CA LEU A 735 -15.64 -17.39 -2.96
C LEU A 735 -16.85 -16.48 -2.73
N ASN A 736 -17.67 -16.30 -3.75
CA ASN A 736 -18.94 -15.60 -3.68
C ASN A 736 -20.08 -16.60 -3.70
N LEU A 737 -20.99 -16.48 -2.76
CA LEU A 737 -22.25 -17.23 -2.69
C LEU A 737 -23.38 -16.21 -2.75
N ASP A 738 -24.33 -16.40 -3.65
CA ASP A 738 -25.53 -15.58 -3.74
C ASP A 738 -26.79 -16.45 -3.83
N ALA A 739 -27.85 -16.01 -3.16
CA ALA A 739 -29.14 -16.64 -3.18
C ALA A 739 -30.24 -15.59 -3.11
N ALA A 740 -31.35 -15.81 -3.84
CA ALA A 740 -32.52 -14.95 -3.80
C ALA A 740 -33.80 -15.77 -3.82
N TYR A 741 -34.75 -15.44 -2.96
CA TYR A 741 -36.04 -16.09 -2.86
C TYR A 741 -37.13 -15.10 -2.42
N LYS A 742 -38.15 -14.90 -3.27
CA LYS A 742 -39.37 -14.10 -2.97
C LYS A 742 -39.08 -12.73 -2.33
N GLY A 743 -38.10 -12.00 -2.84
CA GLY A 743 -37.74 -10.67 -2.36
C GLY A 743 -36.68 -10.64 -1.25
N PHE A 744 -36.19 -11.79 -0.80
CA PHE A 744 -35.05 -11.90 0.09
C PHE A 744 -33.79 -12.19 -0.74
N ASP A 745 -32.71 -11.44 -0.51
CA ASP A 745 -31.39 -11.64 -1.14
C ASP A 745 -30.35 -11.90 -0.05
N LEU A 746 -29.50 -12.92 -0.28
CA LEU A 746 -28.35 -13.24 0.55
C LEU A 746 -27.10 -13.23 -0.31
N LYS A 747 -26.08 -12.52 0.14
CA LYS A 747 -24.73 -12.56 -0.47
C LYS A 747 -23.69 -12.78 0.60
N VAL A 748 -22.82 -13.77 0.37
CA VAL A 748 -21.71 -14.09 1.27
C VAL A 748 -20.42 -14.11 0.45
N PHE A 749 -19.38 -13.47 0.97
CA PHE A 749 -18.10 -13.42 0.33
C PHE A 749 -17.00 -13.85 1.30
N PHE A 750 -16.16 -14.79 0.83
CA PHE A 750 -14.95 -15.21 1.51
C PHE A 750 -13.76 -14.90 0.64
N GLN A 751 -12.66 -14.48 1.25
CA GLN A 751 -11.38 -14.33 0.57
C GLN A 751 -10.25 -14.76 1.49
N GLY A 752 -9.15 -15.23 0.92
CA GLY A 752 -8.01 -15.63 1.72
C GLY A 752 -6.82 -16.05 0.88
N THR A 753 -5.76 -16.39 1.58
CA THR A 753 -4.52 -16.94 1.07
C THR A 753 -4.30 -18.29 1.72
N LEU A 754 -4.09 -19.36 0.93
CA LEU A 754 -3.99 -20.72 1.47
C LEU A 754 -2.58 -21.05 2.01
N LYS A 755 -1.54 -20.37 1.48
CA LYS A 755 -0.16 -20.57 1.91
C LYS A 755 0.60 -19.26 1.95
N ARG A 756 1.20 -18.96 3.09
CA ARG A 756 2.13 -17.86 3.30
C ARG A 756 2.94 -18.14 4.55
N ASP A 757 4.26 -17.99 4.46
CA ASP A 757 5.11 -18.06 5.64
C ASP A 757 5.26 -16.65 6.23
N TYR A 758 5.28 -16.56 7.53
CA TYR A 758 5.42 -15.30 8.26
C TYR A 758 6.64 -15.40 9.17
N MET A 759 7.52 -14.42 9.06
CA MET A 759 8.64 -14.23 9.95
C MET A 759 8.31 -13.06 10.88
N PRO A 760 8.01 -13.32 12.15
CA PRO A 760 7.84 -12.25 13.13
C PRO A 760 9.16 -11.50 13.26
N GLY A 761 9.09 -10.15 13.20
CA GLY A 761 10.27 -9.27 13.30
C GLY A 761 10.67 -9.03 14.73
#